data_b3262a0ea506aaed84a43c3d2e3f361f
#
_entry.id   b3262a0ea506aaed84a43c3d2e3f361f
#
_cell.length_a   1.000
_cell.length_b   1.000
_cell.length_c   1.000
_cell.angle_alpha   90.00
_cell.angle_beta   90.00
_cell.angle_gamma   90.00
#
_symmetry.space_group_name_H-M   'P 1'
#
loop_
_entity.id
_entity.type
_entity.pdbx_description
1 polymer ?
#
loop_
_entity_poly.entity_id
_entity_poly.type
_entity_poly.pdbx_seq_one_letter_code
_entity_poly.pdbx_strand_id
1 'polypeptide(L)'
;TVPTGKKSEVTFVLRGADKTYKQKVSVTPMRHWNVYLYNHAHVDIGYTNTHKNVEQLHKNNIIEGIKLAEETKDHPDGARFVWNPEVGWPMERLWQSNPEMQDELVEVMKKGRICLDASYLNLNTSICADEELFHVFKFTREMQRLSGVPSDVFQQFDIPGMSWGLIPVMAQEGVKYIISWPNTDRAGNAHKNMDGKPFWWVGPDGKSKVLFLQPGGYANSGSMGKGGETGRPWFGQRDPAKVPKVIRMGYANVDFTEKLTALEKENYPYDYTVLSWSLWDNNPLDADVPFAVKEWNEKYAYPKIIISGGHEIMSMIEEKYGDQLPVVSGDYTEYWTDGLGTAAGLTARNRNAKEKLVQAETIWSMLADGGKAPREDFDEAWRYILLGSEHTWCFENPTEPYFQDAIWKVKQSYFHEAEDRSIDMLDESLAPATDKSNGALGPKEGPANGGIAVFNTHSWPQSGVIRLTAKESLRGDKVLDSKGKELLSQRISTGELLVYVPDVPALESSHIRVVEGKCSLLGSCKIEGTTLKNDCLAVHVDRITGNIVSLLKNGSTYNYIGEGANTFSWLPGNVDEPKGDTVVSVAVGEEGPLAVELCVTSKATGCRRISRSVRLQAGQPWVEISNVVDKLPLVEKDGIHFGFAFNLPDSKTRVDIPWGVMEVEKDQWAQGNRNWLAMQRWLDVSNDTHGVTWCSLDVPLFEYGNRTA
;
A
#
# COMPACT_ATOMS: atom_id res chain seq x y z
N THR A 1 -43.29 28.23 -3.38
CA THR A 1 -41.84 28.34 -3.66
C THR A 1 -41.38 29.71 -3.24
N VAL A 2 -40.39 29.76 -2.34
CA VAL A 2 -39.71 31.01 -1.98
C VAL A 2 -38.65 31.28 -3.06
N PRO A 3 -38.62 32.49 -3.66
CA PRO A 3 -37.65 32.80 -4.69
C PRO A 3 -36.21 32.69 -4.16
N THR A 4 -35.34 32.12 -4.94
CA THR A 4 -33.92 32.05 -4.65
C THR A 4 -33.23 33.40 -4.86
N GLY A 5 -32.25 33.71 -4.00
CA GLY A 5 -31.34 34.85 -4.18
C GLY A 5 -31.83 36.22 -3.70
N LYS A 6 -33.07 36.39 -3.28
CA LYS A 6 -33.58 37.66 -2.72
C LYS A 6 -34.49 37.46 -1.53
N LYS A 7 -34.35 38.35 -0.52
CA LYS A 7 -35.26 38.43 0.61
C LYS A 7 -36.68 38.73 0.09
N SER A 8 -37.65 37.88 0.44
CA SER A 8 -39.01 37.98 -0.07
C SER A 8 -39.99 38.21 1.07
N GLU A 9 -41.00 39.11 0.87
CA GLU A 9 -42.10 39.25 1.79
C GLU A 9 -43.22 38.27 1.42
N VAL A 10 -43.57 37.37 2.34
CA VAL A 10 -44.68 36.44 2.22
C VAL A 10 -45.78 36.91 3.13
N THR A 11 -46.99 37.04 2.60
CA THR A 11 -48.16 37.38 3.40
C THR A 11 -48.99 36.13 3.71
N PHE A 12 -48.98 35.71 4.95
CA PHE A 12 -49.88 34.66 5.44
C PHE A 12 -51.28 35.25 5.60
N VAL A 13 -52.25 34.56 5.02
CA VAL A 13 -53.66 34.95 5.11
C VAL A 13 -54.44 33.81 5.75
N LEU A 14 -54.90 34.03 6.99
CA LEU A 14 -55.75 33.09 7.69
C LEU A 14 -57.22 33.63 7.53
N ARG A 15 -58.09 32.86 6.91
CA ARG A 15 -59.54 33.17 6.73
C ARG A 15 -60.29 32.30 7.67
N GLY A 16 -60.97 32.95 8.66
CA GLY A 16 -61.99 32.34 9.48
C GLY A 16 -63.38 32.70 8.94
N ALA A 17 -64.46 32.19 9.56
CA ALA A 17 -65.80 32.41 9.12
C ALA A 17 -66.18 33.92 9.04
N ASP A 18 -65.67 34.71 10.00
CA ASP A 18 -66.06 36.13 10.12
C ASP A 18 -64.88 37.11 10.04
N LYS A 19 -63.65 36.63 9.98
CA LYS A 19 -62.43 37.51 9.98
C LYS A 19 -61.34 36.94 9.14
N THR A 20 -60.62 37.84 8.50
CA THR A 20 -59.33 37.53 7.77
C THR A 20 -58.16 38.19 8.48
N TYR A 21 -57.21 37.39 8.89
CA TYR A 21 -55.94 37.85 9.47
C TYR A 21 -54.85 37.79 8.39
N LYS A 22 -54.05 38.83 8.31
CA LYS A 22 -52.89 38.90 7.41
C LYS A 22 -51.67 39.21 8.21
N GLN A 23 -50.61 38.42 8.02
CA GLN A 23 -49.31 38.65 8.61
C GLN A 23 -48.26 38.63 7.51
N LYS A 24 -47.46 39.69 7.43
CA LYS A 24 -46.30 39.73 6.56
C LYS A 24 -45.08 39.17 7.30
N VAL A 25 -44.37 38.24 6.67
CA VAL A 25 -43.17 37.65 7.18
C VAL A 25 -42.07 37.78 6.10
N SER A 26 -40.94 38.29 6.50
CA SER A 26 -39.77 38.36 5.63
C SER A 26 -39.07 37.01 5.64
N VAL A 27 -38.99 36.38 4.48
CA VAL A 27 -38.32 35.09 4.30
C VAL A 27 -36.98 35.30 3.65
N THR A 28 -35.94 34.84 4.30
CA THR A 28 -34.57 34.84 3.74
C THR A 28 -34.47 33.82 2.61
N PRO A 29 -33.64 34.06 1.60
CA PRO A 29 -33.36 33.07 0.56
C PRO A 29 -32.89 31.78 1.16
N MET A 30 -33.40 30.67 0.71
CA MET A 30 -32.92 29.33 1.08
C MET A 30 -31.96 28.87 0.01
N ARG A 31 -30.87 28.25 0.43
CA ARG A 31 -29.90 27.59 -0.46
C ARG A 31 -30.52 26.30 -1.03
N HIS A 32 -30.32 26.07 -2.30
CA HIS A 32 -30.81 24.86 -2.97
C HIS A 32 -29.68 23.81 -2.94
N TRP A 33 -29.72 22.96 -1.93
CA TRP A 33 -28.75 21.90 -1.74
C TRP A 33 -29.09 20.66 -2.58
N ASN A 34 -28.06 20.09 -3.22
CA ASN A 34 -28.04 18.73 -3.71
C ASN A 34 -27.21 17.86 -2.75
N VAL A 35 -27.79 16.79 -2.26
CA VAL A 35 -27.13 15.83 -1.36
C VAL A 35 -26.92 14.54 -2.15
N TYR A 36 -25.69 14.26 -2.50
CA TYR A 36 -25.33 13.02 -3.19
C TYR A 36 -25.07 11.92 -2.17
N LEU A 37 -25.76 10.79 -2.34
CA LEU A 37 -25.53 9.59 -1.55
C LEU A 37 -24.64 8.63 -2.34
N TYR A 38 -23.45 8.42 -1.82
CA TYR A 38 -22.53 7.38 -2.28
C TYR A 38 -22.86 6.10 -1.49
N ASN A 39 -23.68 5.23 -2.11
CA ASN A 39 -24.23 4.04 -1.48
C ASN A 39 -23.26 2.87 -1.70
N HIS A 40 -22.66 2.35 -0.62
CA HIS A 40 -21.65 1.31 -0.64
C HIS A 40 -21.62 0.47 0.65
N ALA A 41 -20.72 -0.49 0.74
CA ALA A 41 -20.29 -1.12 1.99
C ALA A 41 -18.77 -1.21 1.99
N HIS A 42 -18.14 -0.81 3.09
CA HIS A 42 -16.68 -0.91 3.21
C HIS A 42 -16.23 -2.37 3.15
N VAL A 43 -15.14 -2.60 2.41
CA VAL A 43 -14.59 -3.92 2.11
C VAL A 43 -13.30 -4.15 2.89
N ASP A 44 -13.41 -4.97 3.94
CA ASP A 44 -12.25 -5.61 4.59
C ASP A 44 -12.14 -7.05 4.08
N ILE A 45 -11.01 -7.45 3.55
CA ILE A 45 -10.83 -8.84 3.08
C ILE A 45 -10.48 -9.76 4.26
N GLY A 46 -11.51 -10.38 4.81
CA GLY A 46 -11.44 -11.03 6.12
C GLY A 46 -11.65 -10.03 7.24
N TYR A 47 -10.76 -9.95 8.22
CA TYR A 47 -10.69 -9.01 9.35
C TYR A 47 -11.89 -9.09 10.30
N THR A 48 -13.06 -8.53 9.93
CA THR A 48 -14.30 -8.56 10.71
C THR A 48 -15.02 -9.91 10.69
N ASN A 49 -14.75 -10.75 9.69
CA ASN A 49 -15.29 -12.10 9.53
C ASN A 49 -14.34 -12.96 8.68
N THR A 50 -14.65 -14.26 8.54
CA THR A 50 -13.87 -15.15 7.67
C THR A 50 -13.96 -14.69 6.22
N HIS A 51 -12.90 -14.88 5.46
CA HIS A 51 -12.82 -14.51 4.05
C HIS A 51 -13.99 -15.03 3.22
N LYS A 52 -14.39 -16.29 3.46
CA LYS A 52 -15.53 -16.92 2.77
C LYS A 52 -16.83 -16.18 3.04
N ASN A 53 -17.07 -15.75 4.27
CA ASN A 53 -18.30 -15.05 4.63
C ASN A 53 -18.29 -13.62 4.06
N VAL A 54 -17.14 -12.95 4.11
CA VAL A 54 -16.97 -11.62 3.52
C VAL A 54 -17.16 -11.65 2.01
N GLU A 55 -16.54 -12.61 1.32
CA GLU A 55 -16.73 -12.81 -0.12
C GLU A 55 -18.20 -13.01 -0.48
N GLN A 56 -18.88 -13.92 0.24
CA GLN A 56 -20.29 -14.20 -0.02
C GLN A 56 -21.17 -12.98 0.22
N LEU A 57 -20.87 -12.20 1.26
CA LEU A 57 -21.61 -10.97 1.55
C LEU A 57 -21.51 -9.98 0.40
N HIS A 58 -20.30 -9.64 -0.03
CA HIS A 58 -20.11 -8.63 -1.06
C HIS A 58 -20.61 -9.08 -2.42
N LYS A 59 -20.50 -10.37 -2.75
CA LYS A 59 -21.21 -10.94 -3.92
C LYS A 59 -22.73 -10.75 -3.81
N ASN A 60 -23.31 -11.03 -2.65
CA ASN A 60 -24.74 -10.84 -2.42
C ASN A 60 -25.14 -9.36 -2.53
N ASN A 61 -24.31 -8.42 -2.09
CA ASN A 61 -24.56 -7.00 -2.25
C ASN A 61 -24.67 -6.60 -3.73
N ILE A 62 -23.79 -7.14 -4.60
CA ILE A 62 -23.88 -6.89 -6.06
C ILE A 62 -25.16 -7.53 -6.63
N ILE A 63 -25.44 -8.78 -6.30
CA ILE A 63 -26.63 -9.50 -6.79
C ILE A 63 -27.92 -8.79 -6.36
N GLU A 64 -28.01 -8.38 -5.11
CA GLU A 64 -29.17 -7.63 -4.59
C GLU A 64 -29.25 -6.23 -5.21
N GLY A 65 -28.09 -5.60 -5.45
CA GLY A 65 -28.01 -4.32 -6.16
C GLY A 65 -28.54 -4.39 -7.58
N ILE A 66 -28.29 -5.50 -8.31
CA ILE A 66 -28.86 -5.75 -9.64
C ILE A 66 -30.37 -5.83 -9.57
N LYS A 67 -30.93 -6.57 -8.60
CA LYS A 67 -32.37 -6.69 -8.41
C LYS A 67 -33.03 -5.36 -8.06
N LEU A 68 -32.42 -4.60 -7.14
CA LEU A 68 -32.92 -3.26 -6.77
C LEU A 68 -32.84 -2.26 -7.92
N ALA A 69 -31.81 -2.37 -8.77
CA ALA A 69 -31.71 -1.56 -9.97
C ALA A 69 -32.90 -1.78 -10.92
N GLU A 70 -33.33 -3.04 -11.11
CA GLU A 70 -34.50 -3.37 -11.92
C GLU A 70 -35.82 -2.95 -11.24
N GLU A 71 -35.95 -3.20 -9.92
CA GLU A 71 -37.16 -2.82 -9.16
C GLU A 71 -37.40 -1.31 -9.15
N THR A 72 -36.32 -0.53 -9.13
CA THR A 72 -36.41 0.95 -9.03
C THR A 72 -36.20 1.67 -10.35
N LYS A 73 -36.19 0.97 -11.48
CA LYS A 73 -35.91 1.55 -12.82
C LYS A 73 -36.88 2.70 -13.19
N ASP A 74 -38.12 2.62 -12.72
CA ASP A 74 -39.20 3.62 -12.96
C ASP A 74 -39.25 4.70 -11.89
N HIS A 75 -38.37 4.70 -10.90
CA HIS A 75 -38.27 5.80 -9.93
C HIS A 75 -37.79 7.08 -10.61
N PRO A 76 -38.16 8.27 -10.07
CA PRO A 76 -37.63 9.54 -10.55
C PRO A 76 -36.11 9.61 -10.52
N ASP A 77 -35.53 10.47 -11.37
CA ASP A 77 -34.10 10.72 -11.37
C ASP A 77 -33.58 11.10 -9.99
N GLY A 78 -32.47 10.49 -9.58
CA GLY A 78 -31.87 10.62 -8.26
C GLY A 78 -32.42 9.64 -7.21
N ALA A 79 -33.55 8.97 -7.47
CA ALA A 79 -34.12 7.96 -6.57
C ALA A 79 -34.00 6.52 -7.10
N ARG A 80 -33.37 6.33 -8.27
CA ARG A 80 -33.06 4.99 -8.79
C ARG A 80 -31.87 4.43 -8.02
N PHE A 81 -31.89 3.13 -7.75
CA PHE A 81 -30.80 2.49 -7.02
C PHE A 81 -29.49 2.52 -7.81
N VAL A 82 -28.41 2.88 -7.13
CA VAL A 82 -27.03 2.80 -7.62
C VAL A 82 -26.19 2.18 -6.52
N TRP A 83 -25.35 1.23 -6.88
CA TRP A 83 -24.43 0.57 -5.97
C TRP A 83 -22.98 0.80 -6.39
N ASN A 84 -22.14 1.18 -5.44
CA ASN A 84 -20.70 1.29 -5.60
C ASN A 84 -20.05 0.11 -4.85
N PRO A 85 -19.45 -0.87 -5.54
CA PRO A 85 -18.76 -2.00 -4.90
C PRO A 85 -17.56 -1.59 -4.06
N GLU A 86 -17.14 -0.35 -4.14
CA GLU A 86 -16.01 0.29 -3.50
C GLU A 86 -14.65 -0.10 -4.14
N VAL A 87 -14.43 -1.39 -4.35
CA VAL A 87 -13.21 -1.94 -4.95
C VAL A 87 -13.55 -3.08 -5.91
N GLY A 88 -12.60 -3.45 -6.77
CA GLY A 88 -12.80 -4.47 -7.80
C GLY A 88 -12.91 -5.91 -7.29
N TRP A 89 -12.34 -6.22 -6.12
CA TRP A 89 -12.28 -7.58 -5.58
C TRP A 89 -13.65 -8.27 -5.47
N PRO A 90 -14.73 -7.67 -4.92
CA PRO A 90 -16.03 -8.32 -4.88
C PRO A 90 -16.59 -8.63 -6.28
N MET A 91 -16.34 -7.75 -7.23
CA MET A 91 -16.78 -7.92 -8.61
C MET A 91 -16.01 -9.06 -9.30
N GLU A 92 -14.69 -9.16 -9.09
CA GLU A 92 -13.88 -10.28 -9.58
C GLU A 92 -14.38 -11.60 -9.01
N ARG A 93 -14.65 -11.66 -7.69
CA ARG A 93 -15.15 -12.87 -7.05
C ARG A 93 -16.50 -13.31 -7.61
N LEU A 94 -17.41 -12.37 -7.86
CA LEU A 94 -18.69 -12.66 -8.53
C LEU A 94 -18.48 -13.12 -9.98
N TRP A 95 -17.64 -12.40 -10.74
CA TRP A 95 -17.34 -12.69 -12.14
C TRP A 95 -16.82 -14.11 -12.35
N GLN A 96 -15.89 -14.55 -11.46
CA GLN A 96 -15.28 -15.88 -11.54
C GLN A 96 -16.21 -17.00 -11.06
N SER A 97 -17.00 -16.76 -10.03
CA SER A 97 -17.83 -17.81 -9.41
C SER A 97 -19.23 -17.94 -10.00
N ASN A 98 -19.71 -16.95 -10.73
CA ASN A 98 -21.07 -16.87 -11.29
C ASN A 98 -21.06 -16.47 -12.76
N PRO A 99 -20.47 -17.31 -13.66
CA PRO A 99 -20.35 -16.94 -15.08
C PRO A 99 -21.68 -16.69 -15.77
N GLU A 100 -22.77 -17.29 -15.27
CA GLU A 100 -24.13 -17.08 -15.77
C GLU A 100 -24.66 -15.65 -15.53
N MET A 101 -24.04 -14.86 -14.64
CA MET A 101 -24.43 -13.50 -14.33
C MET A 101 -23.61 -12.42 -15.07
N GLN A 102 -22.57 -12.82 -15.80
CA GLN A 102 -21.63 -11.87 -16.41
C GLN A 102 -22.30 -10.90 -17.37
N ASP A 103 -23.17 -11.39 -18.27
CA ASP A 103 -23.86 -10.54 -19.23
C ASP A 103 -24.82 -9.56 -18.53
N GLU A 104 -25.57 -10.04 -17.52
CA GLU A 104 -26.47 -9.20 -16.74
C GLU A 104 -25.72 -8.11 -15.98
N LEU A 105 -24.59 -8.45 -15.34
CA LEU A 105 -23.73 -7.51 -14.65
C LEU A 105 -23.24 -6.40 -15.58
N VAL A 106 -22.73 -6.77 -16.77
CA VAL A 106 -22.27 -5.81 -17.78
C VAL A 106 -23.41 -4.87 -18.21
N GLU A 107 -24.60 -5.39 -18.46
CA GLU A 107 -25.76 -4.58 -18.87
C GLU A 107 -26.23 -3.61 -17.76
N VAL A 108 -26.19 -4.02 -16.50
CA VAL A 108 -26.56 -3.16 -15.38
C VAL A 108 -25.46 -2.11 -15.10
N MET A 109 -24.20 -2.45 -15.33
CA MET A 109 -23.08 -1.49 -15.29
C MET A 109 -23.25 -0.42 -16.39
N LYS A 110 -23.54 -0.80 -17.63
CA LYS A 110 -23.81 0.15 -18.75
C LYS A 110 -24.94 1.12 -18.44
N LYS A 111 -25.93 0.70 -17.64
CA LYS A 111 -27.03 1.55 -17.16
C LYS A 111 -26.61 2.47 -16.01
N GLY A 112 -25.36 2.40 -15.53
CA GLY A 112 -24.84 3.17 -14.39
C GLY A 112 -25.49 2.80 -13.06
N ARG A 113 -25.91 1.52 -12.88
CA ARG A 113 -26.56 1.06 -11.64
C ARG A 113 -25.65 0.28 -10.72
N ILE A 114 -24.68 -0.41 -11.30
CA ILE A 114 -23.52 -0.96 -10.57
C ILE A 114 -22.31 -0.21 -11.11
N CYS A 115 -21.60 0.49 -10.25
CA CYS A 115 -20.43 1.28 -10.63
C CYS A 115 -19.19 0.41 -10.79
N LEU A 116 -18.19 0.92 -11.50
CA LEU A 116 -16.88 0.32 -11.65
C LEU A 116 -15.84 1.27 -11.05
N ASP A 117 -15.47 1.01 -9.81
CA ASP A 117 -14.40 1.74 -9.13
C ASP A 117 -13.03 1.25 -9.60
N ALA A 118 -12.02 2.13 -9.63
CA ALA A 118 -10.76 1.83 -10.30
C ALA A 118 -9.83 0.93 -9.47
N SER A 119 -9.86 1.05 -8.15
CA SER A 119 -9.01 0.25 -7.26
C SER A 119 -9.48 -1.21 -7.18
N TYR A 120 -8.53 -2.14 -7.20
CA TYR A 120 -8.83 -3.55 -6.92
C TYR A 120 -9.13 -3.81 -5.44
N LEU A 121 -8.40 -3.13 -4.54
CA LEU A 121 -8.47 -3.27 -3.09
C LEU A 121 -8.33 -1.91 -2.40
N ASN A 122 -8.68 -1.83 -1.13
CA ASN A 122 -8.19 -0.80 -0.22
C ASN A 122 -6.75 -1.16 0.20
N LEU A 123 -5.78 -0.29 -0.06
CA LEU A 123 -4.35 -0.59 0.02
C LEU A 123 -3.59 0.42 0.87
N ASN A 124 -2.61 -0.07 1.62
CA ASN A 124 -1.54 0.79 2.13
C ASN A 124 -0.56 1.11 1.00
N THR A 125 -0.83 2.17 0.25
CA THR A 125 -0.12 2.50 -0.98
C THR A 125 1.36 2.83 -0.77
N SER A 126 1.75 3.30 0.42
CA SER A 126 3.14 3.61 0.76
C SER A 126 4.06 2.40 0.83
N ILE A 127 3.49 1.18 0.96
CA ILE A 127 4.27 -0.06 0.98
C ILE A 127 4.25 -0.80 -0.36
N CYS A 128 3.46 -0.32 -1.32
CA CYS A 128 3.38 -0.93 -2.64
C CYS A 128 4.67 -0.69 -3.43
N ALA A 129 5.08 -1.68 -4.22
CA ALA A 129 6.15 -1.49 -5.19
C ALA A 129 5.68 -0.66 -6.40
N ASP A 130 6.64 -0.13 -7.15
CA ASP A 130 6.36 0.66 -8.35
C ASP A 130 5.43 -0.10 -9.32
N GLU A 131 5.79 -1.33 -9.67
CA GLU A 131 5.02 -2.17 -10.58
C GLU A 131 3.67 -2.60 -9.97
N GLU A 132 3.63 -2.87 -8.68
CA GLU A 132 2.42 -3.25 -7.96
C GLU A 132 1.29 -2.23 -8.12
N LEU A 133 1.61 -0.93 -8.12
CA LEU A 133 0.60 0.12 -8.29
C LEU A 133 -0.10 0.08 -9.65
N PHE A 134 0.53 -0.43 -10.71
CA PHE A 134 -0.15 -0.66 -11.99
C PHE A 134 -1.10 -1.87 -11.93
N HIS A 135 -0.71 -2.92 -11.21
CA HIS A 135 -1.55 -4.11 -11.06
C HIS A 135 -2.84 -3.84 -10.27
N VAL A 136 -2.88 -2.79 -9.46
CA VAL A 136 -4.09 -2.33 -8.75
C VAL A 136 -5.26 -2.07 -9.71
N PHE A 137 -4.96 -1.63 -10.94
CA PHE A 137 -5.98 -1.25 -11.92
C PHE A 137 -6.32 -2.35 -12.93
N LYS A 138 -5.59 -3.45 -12.94
CA LYS A 138 -5.66 -4.45 -14.01
C LYS A 138 -7.05 -5.04 -14.21
N PHE A 139 -7.65 -5.60 -13.17
CA PHE A 139 -8.98 -6.22 -13.24
C PHE A 139 -10.03 -5.19 -13.69
N THR A 140 -10.04 -4.02 -13.09
CA THR A 140 -11.03 -2.99 -13.39
C THR A 140 -10.87 -2.41 -14.80
N ARG A 141 -9.64 -2.36 -15.34
CA ARG A 141 -9.37 -2.04 -16.75
C ARG A 141 -9.92 -3.08 -17.71
N GLU A 142 -9.83 -4.36 -17.35
CA GLU A 142 -10.45 -5.41 -18.15
C GLU A 142 -11.98 -5.27 -18.15
N MET A 143 -12.60 -5.06 -17.01
CA MET A 143 -14.03 -4.80 -16.89
C MET A 143 -14.46 -3.54 -17.65
N GLN A 144 -13.66 -2.48 -17.64
CA GLN A 144 -13.90 -1.29 -18.46
C GLN A 144 -13.90 -1.62 -19.95
N ARG A 145 -12.95 -2.42 -20.43
CA ARG A 145 -12.89 -2.85 -21.85
C ARG A 145 -14.09 -3.68 -22.25
N LEU A 146 -14.57 -4.55 -21.38
CA LEU A 146 -15.74 -5.41 -21.62
C LEU A 146 -17.05 -4.63 -21.59
N SER A 147 -17.21 -3.71 -20.65
CA SER A 147 -18.46 -2.98 -20.42
C SER A 147 -18.55 -1.65 -21.16
N GLY A 148 -17.41 -1.00 -21.42
CA GLY A 148 -17.36 0.39 -21.91
C GLY A 148 -17.68 1.44 -20.82
N VAL A 149 -17.82 1.03 -19.56
CA VAL A 149 -18.13 1.92 -18.43
C VAL A 149 -16.85 2.57 -17.92
N PRO A 150 -16.83 3.87 -17.57
CA PRO A 150 -15.67 4.50 -16.96
C PRO A 150 -15.24 3.81 -15.66
N SER A 151 -13.93 3.62 -15.50
CA SER A 151 -13.29 3.17 -14.27
C SER A 151 -12.20 4.20 -13.92
N ASP A 152 -12.63 5.39 -13.55
CA ASP A 152 -11.76 6.57 -13.41
C ASP A 152 -11.79 7.19 -12.00
N VAL A 153 -12.44 6.53 -11.05
CA VAL A 153 -12.49 6.94 -9.64
C VAL A 153 -11.76 5.92 -8.78
N PHE A 154 -10.67 6.35 -8.16
CA PHE A 154 -9.97 5.56 -7.15
C PHE A 154 -10.65 5.76 -5.80
N GLN A 155 -11.01 4.66 -5.17
CA GLN A 155 -11.59 4.67 -3.83
C GLN A 155 -10.48 4.35 -2.81
N GLN A 156 -10.48 5.07 -1.69
CA GLN A 156 -9.63 4.77 -0.56
C GLN A 156 -10.43 5.01 0.72
N PHE A 157 -10.91 3.92 1.29
CA PHE A 157 -11.73 3.95 2.49
C PHE A 157 -10.92 3.44 3.68
N ASP A 158 -11.27 3.89 4.87
CA ASP A 158 -10.67 3.54 6.16
C ASP A 158 -9.22 3.97 6.33
N ILE A 159 -8.40 3.93 5.32
CA ILE A 159 -6.96 4.19 5.39
C ILE A 159 -6.67 5.69 5.45
N PRO A 160 -5.99 6.18 6.51
CA PRO A 160 -5.66 7.60 6.65
C PRO A 160 -4.31 7.92 5.98
N GLY A 161 -4.33 8.04 4.68
CA GLY A 161 -3.16 8.43 3.88
C GLY A 161 -3.05 7.70 2.54
N MET A 162 -2.18 8.23 1.68
CA MET A 162 -1.86 7.68 0.36
C MET A 162 -0.49 8.17 -0.10
N SER A 163 0.28 7.32 -0.77
CA SER A 163 1.55 7.71 -1.35
C SER A 163 1.38 8.73 -2.49
N TRP A 164 2.17 9.77 -2.46
CA TRP A 164 2.19 10.83 -3.47
C TRP A 164 2.46 10.31 -4.89
N GLY A 165 3.30 9.27 -4.99
CA GLY A 165 3.64 8.65 -6.28
C GLY A 165 2.50 7.85 -6.92
N LEU A 166 1.38 7.63 -6.24
CA LEU A 166 0.17 7.07 -6.85
C LEU A 166 -0.38 7.96 -7.98
N ILE A 167 -0.19 9.29 -7.88
CA ILE A 167 -0.80 10.25 -8.80
C ILE A 167 -0.33 10.09 -10.26
N PRO A 168 0.97 10.02 -10.58
CA PRO A 168 1.41 9.76 -11.96
C PRO A 168 0.94 8.41 -12.49
N VAL A 169 0.87 7.37 -11.66
CA VAL A 169 0.36 6.06 -12.05
C VAL A 169 -1.13 6.15 -12.41
N MET A 170 -1.94 6.79 -11.57
CA MET A 170 -3.35 7.04 -11.86
C MET A 170 -3.54 7.80 -13.18
N ALA A 171 -2.77 8.86 -13.39
CA ALA A 171 -2.86 9.65 -14.61
C ALA A 171 -2.53 8.83 -15.86
N GLN A 172 -1.53 7.94 -15.79
CA GLN A 172 -1.15 7.03 -16.87
C GLN A 172 -2.25 6.00 -17.13
N GLU A 173 -2.89 5.49 -16.09
CA GLU A 173 -4.00 4.55 -16.16
C GLU A 173 -5.34 5.24 -16.50
N GLY A 174 -5.37 6.56 -16.69
CA GLY A 174 -6.57 7.32 -17.02
C GLY A 174 -7.56 7.43 -15.84
N VAL A 175 -7.11 7.22 -14.62
CA VAL A 175 -7.87 7.45 -13.39
C VAL A 175 -7.73 8.92 -13.02
N LYS A 176 -8.86 9.63 -12.91
CA LYS A 176 -8.91 11.08 -12.80
C LYS A 176 -9.26 11.58 -11.40
N TYR A 177 -9.90 10.73 -10.61
CA TYR A 177 -10.58 11.12 -9.39
C TYR A 177 -10.18 10.25 -8.22
N ILE A 178 -10.14 10.86 -7.03
CA ILE A 178 -10.04 10.15 -5.74
C ILE A 178 -11.23 10.56 -4.87
N ILE A 179 -11.92 9.56 -4.32
CA ILE A 179 -12.83 9.75 -3.20
C ILE A 179 -12.25 8.98 -2.02
N SER A 180 -12.01 9.68 -0.90
CA SER A 180 -11.41 9.09 0.29
C SER A 180 -12.26 9.36 1.52
N TRP A 181 -12.55 8.30 2.30
CA TRP A 181 -13.20 8.38 3.62
C TRP A 181 -12.31 7.67 4.66
N PRO A 182 -11.27 8.33 5.16
CA PRO A 182 -10.34 7.71 6.10
C PRO A 182 -10.99 7.50 7.47
N ASN A 183 -10.50 6.50 8.17
CA ASN A 183 -10.64 6.43 9.62
C ASN A 183 -9.88 7.60 10.25
N THR A 184 -10.50 8.31 11.15
CA THR A 184 -9.93 9.53 11.73
C THR A 184 -9.33 9.34 13.12
N ASP A 185 -9.24 8.12 13.60
CA ASP A 185 -8.79 7.83 14.96
C ASP A 185 -7.34 8.31 15.22
N ARG A 186 -6.47 8.23 14.21
CA ARG A 186 -5.07 8.66 14.28
C ARG A 186 -4.69 9.74 13.26
N ALA A 187 -5.61 10.08 12.37
CA ALA A 187 -5.37 11.06 11.32
C ALA A 187 -6.52 12.06 11.24
N GLY A 188 -6.20 13.29 10.90
CA GLY A 188 -7.18 14.30 10.56
C GLY A 188 -7.69 14.17 9.12
N ASN A 189 -8.34 15.21 8.65
CA ASN A 189 -8.75 15.32 7.26
C ASN A 189 -7.53 15.45 6.33
N ALA A 190 -7.70 15.11 5.06
CA ALA A 190 -6.63 15.07 4.06
C ALA A 190 -5.77 16.32 4.00
N HIS A 191 -6.39 17.48 4.14
CA HIS A 191 -5.68 18.75 4.16
C HIS A 191 -6.42 19.75 5.05
N LYS A 192 -5.71 20.40 5.96
CA LYS A 192 -6.28 21.23 7.03
C LYS A 192 -7.34 22.25 6.58
N ASN A 193 -7.15 22.87 5.42
CA ASN A 193 -8.07 23.90 4.91
C ASN A 193 -9.02 23.37 3.83
N MET A 194 -9.00 22.06 3.57
CA MET A 194 -9.72 21.42 2.47
C MET A 194 -10.76 20.41 2.93
N ASP A 195 -11.06 20.38 4.22
CA ASP A 195 -12.04 19.47 4.81
C ASP A 195 -13.38 19.55 4.09
N GLY A 196 -13.83 18.43 3.52
CA GLY A 196 -15.05 18.35 2.73
C GLY A 196 -15.05 19.13 1.41
N LYS A 197 -13.93 19.73 1.01
CA LYS A 197 -13.79 20.50 -0.22
C LYS A 197 -12.90 19.79 -1.21
N PRO A 198 -13.27 19.77 -2.50
CA PRO A 198 -12.42 19.20 -3.54
C PRO A 198 -11.20 20.08 -3.85
N PHE A 199 -10.13 19.44 -4.31
CA PHE A 199 -8.91 20.11 -4.78
C PHE A 199 -8.18 19.25 -5.81
N TRP A 200 -7.34 19.87 -6.64
CA TRP A 200 -6.43 19.17 -7.51
C TRP A 200 -5.19 18.75 -6.73
N TRP A 201 -4.91 17.46 -6.70
CA TRP A 201 -3.67 16.93 -6.12
C TRP A 201 -2.67 16.65 -7.24
N VAL A 202 -1.52 17.36 -7.20
CA VAL A 202 -0.45 17.26 -8.20
C VAL A 202 0.61 16.31 -7.70
N GLY A 203 1.02 15.37 -8.55
CA GLY A 203 2.03 14.35 -8.27
C GLY A 203 3.47 14.90 -8.15
N PRO A 204 4.43 14.03 -7.76
CA PRO A 204 5.84 14.41 -7.61
C PRO A 204 6.51 14.80 -8.92
N ASP A 205 5.95 14.43 -10.07
CA ASP A 205 6.39 14.84 -11.40
C ASP A 205 6.05 16.30 -11.75
N GLY A 206 5.26 16.97 -10.90
CA GLY A 206 4.80 18.34 -11.09
C GLY A 206 3.85 18.56 -12.29
N LYS A 207 3.34 17.49 -12.88
CA LYS A 207 2.50 17.49 -14.11
C LYS A 207 1.21 16.73 -13.94
N SER A 208 1.30 15.49 -13.52
CA SER A 208 0.14 14.61 -13.27
C SER A 208 -0.71 15.19 -12.15
N LYS A 209 -2.02 15.17 -12.32
CA LYS A 209 -2.95 15.63 -11.28
C LYS A 209 -4.23 14.80 -11.30
N VAL A 210 -4.83 14.68 -10.12
CA VAL A 210 -6.15 14.07 -9.92
C VAL A 210 -7.03 14.98 -9.09
N LEU A 211 -8.33 14.91 -9.30
CA LEU A 211 -9.29 15.63 -8.46
C LEU A 211 -9.56 14.79 -7.20
N PHE A 212 -9.29 15.37 -6.04
CA PHE A 212 -9.42 14.72 -4.74
C PHE A 212 -10.62 15.27 -3.97
N LEU A 213 -11.43 14.38 -3.39
CA LEU A 213 -12.52 14.71 -2.49
C LEU A 213 -12.48 13.84 -1.24
N GLN A 214 -12.50 14.47 -0.07
CA GLN A 214 -12.64 13.80 1.23
C GLN A 214 -13.81 14.43 1.98
N PRO A 215 -15.03 13.85 1.88
CA PRO A 215 -16.22 14.52 2.41
C PRO A 215 -16.52 14.25 3.90
N GLY A 216 -15.64 13.60 4.62
CA GLY A 216 -15.82 13.24 6.04
C GLY A 216 -15.70 11.74 6.29
N GLY A 217 -16.25 11.22 7.38
CA GLY A 217 -16.13 9.80 7.75
C GLY A 217 -16.73 8.83 6.72
N TYR A 218 -16.21 7.62 6.65
CA TYR A 218 -16.57 6.61 5.65
C TYR A 218 -17.84 5.83 5.97
N ALA A 219 -18.24 5.73 7.22
CA ALA A 219 -19.46 5.06 7.67
C ALA A 219 -20.41 6.06 8.31
N ASN A 220 -21.37 6.53 7.55
CA ASN A 220 -22.45 7.38 8.09
C ASN A 220 -23.64 6.53 8.51
N SER A 221 -23.36 5.53 9.27
CA SER A 221 -24.21 4.44 9.72
C SER A 221 -25.64 4.81 10.12
N GLY A 222 -26.58 4.38 9.32
CA GLY A 222 -28.00 4.41 9.63
C GLY A 222 -28.80 3.87 8.46
N SER A 223 -29.87 3.13 8.74
CA SER A 223 -30.82 2.73 7.69
C SER A 223 -31.82 3.85 7.44
N MET A 224 -32.18 4.11 6.18
CA MET A 224 -33.30 4.97 5.80
C MET A 224 -34.64 4.28 5.95
N GLY A 225 -34.68 3.01 6.39
CA GLY A 225 -35.88 2.21 6.50
C GLY A 225 -36.96 2.82 7.37
N LYS A 226 -38.21 2.52 7.07
CA LYS A 226 -39.40 2.93 7.85
C LYS A 226 -39.25 2.44 9.29
N GLY A 227 -38.92 3.35 10.18
CA GLY A 227 -38.83 3.09 11.61
C GLY A 227 -37.51 2.46 12.09
N GLY A 228 -36.49 2.30 11.26
CA GLY A 228 -35.22 1.68 11.63
C GLY A 228 -35.34 0.22 12.07
N GLU A 229 -36.45 -0.42 11.76
CA GLU A 229 -36.75 -1.80 12.17
C GLU A 229 -36.05 -2.84 11.28
N THR A 230 -35.61 -2.45 10.10
CA THR A 230 -34.92 -3.32 9.16
C THR A 230 -33.39 -3.32 9.38
N GLY A 231 -32.92 -2.92 10.55
CA GLY A 231 -31.54 -3.16 10.93
C GLY A 231 -31.21 -4.63 10.72
N ARG A 232 -30.86 -4.98 9.48
CA ARG A 232 -30.37 -6.32 9.17
C ARG A 232 -29.20 -6.57 10.11
N PRO A 233 -29.18 -7.71 10.80
CA PRO A 233 -28.17 -7.93 11.81
C PRO A 233 -26.80 -7.82 11.17
N TRP A 234 -25.97 -6.97 11.72
CA TRP A 234 -24.56 -6.98 11.49
C TRP A 234 -24.08 -8.43 11.58
N PHE A 235 -23.54 -8.93 10.49
CA PHE A 235 -22.91 -10.23 10.40
C PHE A 235 -23.27 -11.21 11.49
N GLY A 236 -24.46 -11.81 11.42
CA GLY A 236 -24.85 -13.02 12.17
C GLY A 236 -24.68 -13.04 13.70
N GLN A 237 -24.10 -12.02 14.30
CA GLN A 237 -23.66 -12.07 15.70
C GLN A 237 -24.17 -10.97 16.62
N ARG A 238 -24.80 -9.89 16.10
CA ARG A 238 -25.42 -8.90 16.98
C ARG A 238 -26.92 -9.09 17.01
N ASP A 239 -27.42 -9.36 18.21
CA ASP A 239 -28.86 -9.32 18.51
C ASP A 239 -29.44 -7.98 18.05
N PRO A 240 -30.39 -7.95 17.09
CA PRO A 240 -30.99 -6.71 16.62
C PRO A 240 -31.57 -5.82 17.73
N ALA A 241 -31.94 -6.43 18.86
CA ALA A 241 -32.40 -5.72 20.04
C ALA A 241 -31.28 -4.93 20.78
N LYS A 242 -30.03 -5.27 20.52
CA LYS A 242 -28.85 -4.63 21.11
C LYS A 242 -28.22 -3.57 20.23
N VAL A 243 -28.66 -3.42 18.97
CA VAL A 243 -28.22 -2.34 18.10
C VAL A 243 -28.70 -1.01 18.71
N PRO A 244 -27.81 -0.04 18.96
CA PRO A 244 -28.20 1.23 19.55
C PRO A 244 -29.35 1.89 18.81
N LYS A 245 -30.32 2.45 19.52
CA LYS A 245 -31.47 3.14 18.91
C LYS A 245 -31.05 4.27 17.96
N VAL A 246 -29.89 4.86 18.15
CA VAL A 246 -29.32 5.90 17.30
C VAL A 246 -29.06 5.43 15.88
N ILE A 247 -28.76 4.14 15.71
CA ILE A 247 -28.61 3.51 14.38
C ILE A 247 -29.96 3.20 13.75
N ARG A 248 -31.03 3.19 14.55
CA ARG A 248 -32.42 2.97 14.09
C ARG A 248 -33.13 4.25 13.66
N MET A 249 -32.59 5.41 14.00
CA MET A 249 -33.22 6.68 13.59
C MET A 249 -32.76 6.96 12.17
N GLY A 250 -33.71 6.91 11.25
CA GLY A 250 -33.44 7.21 9.85
C GLY A 250 -32.65 8.51 9.73
N TYR A 251 -31.43 8.41 9.24
CA TYR A 251 -30.46 9.50 9.09
C TYR A 251 -31.06 10.72 8.37
N ALA A 252 -32.04 10.49 7.52
CA ALA A 252 -32.67 11.48 6.68
C ALA A 252 -33.38 12.65 7.43
N ASN A 253 -33.72 12.49 8.69
CA ASN A 253 -34.57 13.51 9.36
C ASN A 253 -33.83 14.47 10.30
N VAL A 254 -32.68 14.08 10.84
CA VAL A 254 -31.96 14.90 11.85
C VAL A 254 -30.64 15.43 11.29
N ASP A 255 -29.82 14.56 10.72
CA ASP A 255 -28.46 14.92 10.38
C ASP A 255 -28.29 15.76 9.10
N PHE A 256 -29.22 15.65 8.13
CA PHE A 256 -29.16 16.51 6.96
C PHE A 256 -29.28 17.99 7.32
N THR A 257 -30.26 18.32 8.19
CA THR A 257 -30.51 19.70 8.59
C THR A 257 -29.32 20.27 9.39
N GLU A 258 -28.77 19.49 10.30
CA GLU A 258 -27.61 19.89 11.10
C GLU A 258 -26.38 20.06 10.24
N LYS A 259 -26.04 19.07 9.39
CA LYS A 259 -24.88 19.12 8.49
C LYS A 259 -24.97 20.29 7.52
N LEU A 260 -26.12 20.48 6.83
CA LEU A 260 -26.27 21.58 5.89
C LEU A 260 -26.23 22.94 6.59
N THR A 261 -26.82 23.04 7.79
CA THR A 261 -26.74 24.25 8.60
C THR A 261 -25.29 24.56 9.04
N ALA A 262 -24.52 23.55 9.40
CA ALA A 262 -23.09 23.71 9.72
C ALA A 262 -22.31 24.21 8.51
N LEU A 263 -22.48 23.60 7.34
CA LEU A 263 -21.84 24.03 6.10
C LEU A 263 -22.20 25.47 5.72
N GLU A 264 -23.46 25.88 5.91
CA GLU A 264 -23.87 27.26 5.68
C GLU A 264 -23.22 28.26 6.65
N LYS A 265 -23.09 27.89 7.92
CA LYS A 265 -22.39 28.72 8.93
C LYS A 265 -20.91 28.87 8.63
N GLU A 266 -20.29 27.86 8.04
CA GLU A 266 -18.89 27.85 7.62
C GLU A 266 -18.66 28.54 6.26
N ASN A 267 -19.69 29.10 5.66
CA ASN A 267 -19.65 29.69 4.31
C ASN A 267 -19.14 28.70 3.24
N TYR A 268 -19.56 27.42 3.35
CA TYR A 268 -19.20 26.41 2.35
C TYR A 268 -19.59 26.87 0.94
N PRO A 269 -18.64 26.88 -0.03
CA PRO A 269 -18.83 27.62 -1.28
C PRO A 269 -19.71 26.89 -2.30
N TYR A 270 -19.92 25.57 -2.15
CA TYR A 270 -20.59 24.73 -3.14
C TYR A 270 -22.05 24.47 -2.78
N ASP A 271 -22.91 24.24 -3.78
CA ASP A 271 -24.33 23.95 -3.63
C ASP A 271 -24.66 22.44 -3.49
N TYR A 272 -23.65 21.64 -3.19
CA TYR A 272 -23.76 20.20 -2.97
C TYR A 272 -23.01 19.76 -1.71
N THR A 273 -23.36 18.56 -1.24
CA THR A 273 -22.54 17.78 -0.30
C THR A 273 -22.63 16.31 -0.68
N VAL A 274 -21.60 15.55 -0.32
CA VAL A 274 -21.53 14.10 -0.54
C VAL A 274 -21.59 13.39 0.81
N LEU A 275 -22.39 12.35 0.89
CA LEU A 275 -22.50 11.49 2.05
C LEU A 275 -22.19 10.06 1.66
N SER A 276 -21.25 9.45 2.36
CA SER A 276 -21.10 8.01 2.34
C SER A 276 -22.32 7.35 2.98
N TRP A 277 -22.94 6.42 2.29
CA TRP A 277 -24.07 5.68 2.81
C TRP A 277 -23.74 4.21 2.94
N SER A 278 -23.30 3.83 4.12
CA SER A 278 -22.94 2.47 4.50
C SER A 278 -23.50 2.17 5.88
N LEU A 279 -23.96 0.94 6.09
CA LEU A 279 -24.41 0.52 7.43
C LEU A 279 -23.23 0.36 8.38
N TRP A 280 -22.09 -0.12 7.89
CA TRP A 280 -20.80 -0.31 8.60
C TRP A 280 -19.84 -1.11 7.71
N ASP A 281 -18.70 -1.56 8.28
CA ASP A 281 -17.72 -2.42 7.60
C ASP A 281 -18.31 -3.80 7.28
N ASN A 282 -18.04 -4.32 6.10
CA ASN A 282 -18.51 -5.63 5.67
C ASN A 282 -20.01 -5.86 5.96
N ASN A 283 -20.87 -4.94 5.54
CA ASN A 283 -22.31 -5.01 5.80
C ASN A 283 -23.16 -5.24 4.53
N PRO A 284 -24.37 -5.78 4.69
CA PRO A 284 -25.35 -5.76 3.62
C PRO A 284 -25.66 -4.34 3.15
N LEU A 285 -26.00 -4.21 1.87
CA LEU A 285 -26.53 -2.95 1.35
C LEU A 285 -27.82 -2.55 2.04
N ASP A 286 -28.15 -1.25 2.06
CA ASP A 286 -29.43 -0.74 2.55
C ASP A 286 -30.46 -0.70 1.41
N ALA A 287 -31.32 -1.71 1.37
CA ALA A 287 -32.32 -1.86 0.32
C ALA A 287 -33.45 -0.79 0.38
N ASP A 288 -33.59 -0.09 1.50
CA ASP A 288 -34.67 0.92 1.69
C ASP A 288 -34.28 2.29 1.12
N VAL A 289 -33.00 2.54 0.81
CA VAL A 289 -32.50 3.83 0.32
C VAL A 289 -33.27 4.40 -0.86
N PRO A 290 -33.52 3.67 -1.96
CA PRO A 290 -34.17 4.25 -3.14
C PRO A 290 -35.64 4.61 -2.87
N PHE A 291 -36.33 3.90 -1.99
CA PHE A 291 -37.69 4.17 -1.62
C PHE A 291 -37.82 5.40 -0.70
N ALA A 292 -36.92 5.51 0.28
CA ALA A 292 -36.85 6.66 1.17
C ALA A 292 -36.47 7.94 0.41
N VAL A 293 -35.53 7.88 -0.51
CA VAL A 293 -35.12 9.01 -1.37
C VAL A 293 -36.27 9.43 -2.29
N LYS A 294 -37.03 8.49 -2.85
CA LYS A 294 -38.22 8.80 -3.65
C LYS A 294 -39.26 9.55 -2.81
N GLU A 295 -39.64 9.03 -1.63
CA GLU A 295 -40.61 9.66 -0.72
C GLU A 295 -40.14 11.07 -0.31
N TRP A 296 -38.85 11.24 -0.01
CA TRP A 296 -38.28 12.54 0.33
C TRP A 296 -38.41 13.55 -0.82
N ASN A 297 -37.96 13.19 -2.02
CA ASN A 297 -37.95 14.07 -3.17
C ASN A 297 -39.37 14.40 -3.71
N GLU A 298 -40.37 13.55 -3.47
CA GLU A 298 -41.75 13.82 -3.76
C GLU A 298 -42.37 14.83 -2.76
N LYS A 299 -41.90 14.79 -1.50
CA LYS A 299 -42.43 15.61 -0.42
C LYS A 299 -41.73 16.96 -0.30
N TYR A 300 -40.42 17.03 -0.54
CA TYR A 300 -39.60 18.21 -0.35
C TYR A 300 -38.88 18.58 -1.64
N ALA A 301 -38.88 19.88 -1.97
CA ALA A 301 -38.16 20.39 -3.13
C ALA A 301 -36.63 20.43 -2.88
N TYR A 302 -36.23 20.75 -1.66
CA TYR A 302 -34.82 20.82 -1.21
C TYR A 302 -34.72 20.44 0.28
N PRO A 303 -33.53 19.88 0.70
CA PRO A 303 -32.44 19.43 -0.16
C PRO A 303 -32.95 18.35 -1.11
N LYS A 304 -32.45 18.36 -2.36
CA LYS A 304 -32.67 17.24 -3.28
C LYS A 304 -31.66 16.14 -2.95
N ILE A 305 -32.14 14.92 -2.73
CA ILE A 305 -31.28 13.77 -2.46
C ILE A 305 -31.08 12.98 -3.76
N ILE A 306 -29.87 12.57 -4.05
CA ILE A 306 -29.49 11.91 -5.29
C ILE A 306 -28.59 10.71 -4.96
N ILE A 307 -29.08 9.49 -5.23
CA ILE A 307 -28.26 8.29 -5.16
C ILE A 307 -27.36 8.29 -6.41
N SER A 308 -26.03 8.17 -6.22
CA SER A 308 -25.09 8.41 -7.30
C SER A 308 -23.85 7.54 -7.20
N GLY A 309 -23.19 7.34 -8.35
CA GLY A 309 -21.88 6.74 -8.45
C GLY A 309 -20.75 7.75 -8.30
N GLY A 310 -19.55 7.25 -7.99
CA GLY A 310 -18.36 8.07 -7.84
C GLY A 310 -18.03 8.90 -9.08
N HIS A 311 -18.11 8.31 -10.27
CA HIS A 311 -17.87 9.00 -11.54
C HIS A 311 -18.82 10.19 -11.75
N GLU A 312 -20.12 10.00 -11.52
CA GLU A 312 -21.11 11.05 -11.69
C GLU A 312 -20.89 12.22 -10.71
N ILE A 313 -20.57 11.90 -9.46
CA ILE A 313 -20.25 12.91 -8.43
C ILE A 313 -19.03 13.72 -8.85
N MET A 314 -17.93 13.05 -9.18
CA MET A 314 -16.65 13.71 -9.43
C MET A 314 -16.62 14.47 -10.75
N SER A 315 -17.25 13.94 -11.81
CA SER A 315 -17.37 14.66 -13.10
C SER A 315 -18.23 15.92 -12.95
N MET A 316 -19.33 15.86 -12.19
CA MET A 316 -20.15 17.05 -11.88
C MET A 316 -19.33 18.12 -11.14
N ILE A 317 -18.46 17.72 -10.19
CA ILE A 317 -17.57 18.65 -9.47
C ILE A 317 -16.55 19.27 -10.43
N GLU A 318 -15.93 18.47 -11.28
CA GLU A 318 -14.96 18.95 -12.27
C GLU A 318 -15.60 19.95 -13.24
N GLU A 319 -16.76 19.59 -13.82
CA GLU A 319 -17.47 20.46 -14.78
C GLU A 319 -17.89 21.80 -14.19
N LYS A 320 -18.39 21.79 -12.95
CA LYS A 320 -18.92 23.03 -12.34
C LYS A 320 -17.85 23.89 -11.68
N TYR A 321 -16.85 23.28 -11.10
CA TYR A 321 -15.94 23.96 -10.18
C TYR A 321 -14.47 23.76 -10.51
N GLY A 322 -14.09 22.86 -11.45
CA GLY A 322 -12.73 22.42 -11.71
C GLY A 322 -11.71 23.54 -11.89
N ASP A 323 -12.08 24.60 -12.62
CA ASP A 323 -11.21 25.78 -12.86
C ASP A 323 -10.99 26.66 -11.62
N GLN A 324 -11.81 26.51 -10.59
CA GLN A 324 -11.79 27.33 -9.37
C GLN A 324 -11.17 26.59 -8.18
N LEU A 325 -10.89 25.29 -8.35
CA LEU A 325 -10.39 24.46 -7.26
C LEU A 325 -8.93 24.78 -6.96
N PRO A 326 -8.55 24.78 -5.68
CA PRO A 326 -7.16 24.94 -5.31
C PRO A 326 -6.32 23.73 -5.77
N VAL A 327 -5.02 23.99 -5.90
CA VAL A 327 -4.02 22.98 -6.27
C VAL A 327 -3.13 22.70 -5.06
N VAL A 328 -2.99 21.44 -4.71
CA VAL A 328 -2.21 20.95 -3.57
C VAL A 328 -1.16 19.96 -4.10
N SER A 329 0.01 19.95 -3.50
CA SER A 329 1.10 19.02 -3.79
C SER A 329 1.68 18.47 -2.50
N GLY A 330 2.35 17.33 -2.56
CA GLY A 330 2.99 16.68 -1.42
C GLY A 330 2.35 15.32 -1.06
N ASP A 331 3.04 14.58 -0.22
CA ASP A 331 2.66 13.23 0.21
C ASP A 331 1.62 13.27 1.34
N TYR A 332 0.55 12.51 1.20
CA TYR A 332 -0.39 12.25 2.28
C TYR A 332 0.03 10.98 3.02
N THR A 333 1.14 11.08 3.76
CA THR A 333 1.81 9.95 4.40
C THR A 333 0.88 9.17 5.31
N GLU A 334 0.82 7.86 5.09
CA GLU A 334 -0.09 6.95 5.76
C GLU A 334 0.25 6.76 7.24
N TYR A 335 -0.80 6.65 8.07
CA TYR A 335 -0.67 6.41 9.51
C TYR A 335 -0.63 4.92 9.89
N TRP A 336 -1.15 4.03 9.04
CA TRP A 336 -1.34 2.62 9.39
C TRP A 336 -0.23 1.68 8.92
N THR A 337 0.81 2.22 8.32
CA THR A 337 1.97 1.43 7.91
C THR A 337 2.69 0.75 9.07
N ASP A 338 2.56 1.26 10.31
CA ASP A 338 3.09 0.61 11.52
C ASP A 338 2.49 -0.79 11.77
N GLY A 339 1.28 -1.06 11.27
CA GLY A 339 0.65 -2.38 11.30
C GLY A 339 1.48 -3.51 10.68
N LEU A 340 2.38 -3.19 9.74
CA LEU A 340 3.34 -4.12 9.15
C LEU A 340 4.24 -4.81 10.19
N GLY A 341 4.51 -4.14 11.30
CA GLY A 341 5.31 -4.69 12.40
C GLY A 341 4.71 -5.96 13.00
N THR A 342 3.38 -6.14 12.97
CA THR A 342 2.70 -7.34 13.47
C THR A 342 2.96 -8.56 12.60
N ALA A 343 3.33 -8.38 11.34
CA ALA A 343 3.60 -9.42 10.36
C ALA A 343 4.97 -9.23 9.68
N ALA A 344 5.98 -8.77 10.43
CA ALA A 344 7.29 -8.35 9.89
C ALA A 344 7.94 -9.40 8.97
N GLY A 345 7.95 -10.68 9.36
CA GLY A 345 8.51 -11.76 8.53
C GLY A 345 7.72 -11.99 7.24
N LEU A 346 6.39 -11.88 7.27
CA LEU A 346 5.55 -12.00 6.08
C LEU A 346 5.68 -10.78 5.18
N THR A 347 5.78 -9.59 5.76
CA THR A 347 6.07 -8.36 5.03
C THR A 347 7.38 -8.45 4.25
N ALA A 348 8.45 -8.97 4.89
CA ALA A 348 9.73 -9.21 4.22
C ALA A 348 9.59 -10.17 3.02
N ARG A 349 8.82 -11.27 3.17
CA ARG A 349 8.53 -12.22 2.08
C ARG A 349 7.81 -11.55 0.91
N ASN A 350 6.78 -10.74 1.20
CA ASN A 350 6.05 -10.00 0.16
C ASN A 350 6.95 -9.02 -0.59
N ARG A 351 7.82 -8.29 0.12
CA ARG A 351 8.81 -7.39 -0.50
C ARG A 351 9.77 -8.14 -1.42
N ASN A 352 10.31 -9.27 -0.97
CA ASN A 352 11.17 -10.12 -1.79
C ASN A 352 10.44 -10.69 -3.00
N ALA A 353 9.17 -11.06 -2.86
CA ALA A 353 8.34 -11.55 -3.97
C ALA A 353 8.17 -10.50 -5.07
N LYS A 354 7.89 -9.24 -4.69
CA LYS A 354 7.80 -8.10 -5.62
C LYS A 354 9.05 -7.94 -6.47
N GLU A 355 10.22 -7.96 -5.84
CA GLU A 355 11.51 -7.83 -6.55
C GLU A 355 11.79 -9.03 -7.47
N LYS A 356 11.47 -10.24 -7.03
CA LYS A 356 11.65 -11.45 -7.86
C LYS A 356 10.76 -11.45 -9.09
N LEU A 357 9.49 -11.02 -8.96
CA LEU A 357 8.60 -10.94 -10.11
C LEU A 357 9.09 -9.95 -11.15
N VAL A 358 9.53 -8.76 -10.75
CA VAL A 358 10.11 -7.78 -11.66
C VAL A 358 11.35 -8.33 -12.36
N GLN A 359 12.22 -9.06 -11.63
CA GLN A 359 13.38 -9.74 -12.23
C GLN A 359 12.95 -10.83 -13.21
N ALA A 360 11.97 -11.66 -12.85
CA ALA A 360 11.45 -12.72 -13.71
C ALA A 360 10.86 -12.14 -15.01
N GLU A 361 10.01 -11.13 -14.93
CA GLU A 361 9.42 -10.45 -16.10
C GLU A 361 10.50 -9.84 -17.00
N THR A 362 11.54 -9.25 -16.38
CA THR A 362 12.68 -8.69 -17.12
C THR A 362 13.43 -9.80 -17.85
N ILE A 363 13.78 -10.91 -17.17
CA ILE A 363 14.50 -12.04 -17.79
C ILE A 363 13.64 -12.69 -18.88
N TRP A 364 12.34 -12.89 -18.66
CA TRP A 364 11.44 -13.35 -19.70
C TRP A 364 11.47 -12.43 -20.92
N SER A 365 11.46 -11.10 -20.71
CA SER A 365 11.53 -10.12 -21.79
C SER A 365 12.88 -10.14 -22.53
N MET A 366 13.98 -10.34 -21.81
CA MET A 366 15.34 -10.45 -22.40
C MET A 366 15.52 -11.72 -23.22
N LEU A 367 14.92 -12.83 -22.82
CA LEU A 367 15.13 -14.15 -23.41
C LEU A 367 14.01 -14.56 -24.40
N ALA A 368 12.92 -13.82 -24.44
CA ALA A 368 11.76 -14.10 -25.29
C ALA A 368 12.08 -13.89 -26.78
N ASP A 369 12.35 -14.99 -27.49
CA ASP A 369 12.49 -14.99 -28.94
C ASP A 369 11.09 -15.12 -29.60
N GLY A 370 10.22 -14.15 -29.37
CA GLY A 370 8.85 -14.12 -29.89
C GLY A 370 7.86 -15.09 -29.22
N GLY A 371 8.25 -15.76 -28.13
CA GLY A 371 7.37 -16.62 -27.35
C GLY A 371 6.43 -15.83 -26.45
N LYS A 372 5.35 -16.47 -25.99
CA LYS A 372 4.40 -15.86 -25.05
C LYS A 372 4.92 -16.00 -23.63
N ALA A 373 5.13 -14.87 -22.96
CA ALA A 373 5.32 -14.87 -21.52
C ALA A 373 4.08 -15.48 -20.81
N PRO A 374 4.23 -16.20 -19.70
CA PRO A 374 3.11 -16.77 -18.93
C PRO A 374 2.36 -15.68 -18.18
N ARG A 375 1.60 -14.88 -18.88
CA ARG A 375 0.95 -13.67 -18.33
C ARG A 375 -0.03 -13.99 -17.22
N GLU A 376 -0.78 -15.08 -17.36
CA GLU A 376 -1.78 -15.50 -16.36
C GLU A 376 -1.11 -15.87 -15.03
N ASP A 377 0.05 -16.51 -15.07
CA ASP A 377 0.81 -16.89 -13.86
C ASP A 377 1.40 -15.65 -13.17
N PHE A 378 1.95 -14.69 -13.95
CA PHE A 378 2.38 -13.39 -13.42
C PHE A 378 1.22 -12.62 -12.80
N ASP A 379 0.07 -12.57 -13.47
CA ASP A 379 -1.13 -11.90 -12.98
C ASP A 379 -1.62 -12.48 -11.67
N GLU A 380 -1.60 -13.80 -11.54
CA GLU A 380 -1.99 -14.46 -10.31
C GLU A 380 -0.97 -14.21 -9.18
N ALA A 381 0.33 -14.21 -9.48
CA ALA A 381 1.36 -13.88 -8.51
C ALA A 381 1.21 -12.44 -7.99
N TRP A 382 1.01 -11.47 -8.89
CA TRP A 382 0.73 -10.08 -8.51
C TRP A 382 -0.56 -9.92 -7.72
N ARG A 383 -1.59 -10.71 -8.01
CA ARG A 383 -2.84 -10.71 -7.23
C ARG A 383 -2.60 -11.13 -5.77
N TYR A 384 -1.76 -12.14 -5.52
CA TYR A 384 -1.41 -12.51 -4.15
C TYR A 384 -0.57 -11.45 -3.44
N ILE A 385 0.33 -10.76 -4.16
CA ILE A 385 1.06 -9.61 -3.63
C ILE A 385 0.10 -8.50 -3.20
N LEU A 386 -0.87 -8.14 -4.05
CA LEU A 386 -1.88 -7.14 -3.73
C LEU A 386 -2.71 -7.52 -2.50
N LEU A 387 -3.13 -8.79 -2.39
CA LEU A 387 -3.84 -9.31 -1.22
C LEU A 387 -2.98 -9.25 0.06
N GLY A 388 -1.65 -9.37 -0.06
CA GLY A 388 -0.70 -9.17 1.03
C GLY A 388 -0.47 -7.69 1.39
N SER A 389 -0.81 -6.76 0.51
CA SER A 389 -0.72 -5.30 0.73
C SER A 389 -2.07 -4.66 1.07
N GLU A 390 -3.13 -5.45 1.16
CA GLU A 390 -4.47 -5.04 1.58
C GLU A 390 -4.42 -4.47 3.01
N HIS A 391 -5.25 -3.47 3.31
CA HIS A 391 -5.11 -2.62 4.48
C HIS A 391 -5.40 -3.28 5.84
N THR A 392 -6.12 -4.40 5.86
CA THR A 392 -6.53 -5.06 7.11
C THR A 392 -5.49 -6.08 7.59
N TRP A 393 -4.58 -5.64 8.45
CA TRP A 393 -3.60 -6.52 9.10
C TRP A 393 -4.27 -7.36 10.18
N CYS A 394 -3.93 -8.67 10.27
CA CYS A 394 -4.42 -9.57 11.29
C CYS A 394 -5.96 -9.74 11.29
N PHE A 395 -6.66 -9.32 12.33
CA PHE A 395 -8.08 -9.54 12.58
C PHE A 395 -8.62 -8.55 13.63
N GLU A 396 -9.92 -8.24 13.56
CA GLU A 396 -10.57 -7.23 14.42
C GLU A 396 -10.61 -7.63 15.91
N ASN A 397 -10.99 -8.88 16.20
CA ASN A 397 -11.24 -9.30 17.58
C ASN A 397 -10.14 -10.21 18.13
N PRO A 398 -9.24 -9.71 19.00
CA PRO A 398 -8.16 -10.51 19.57
C PRO A 398 -8.63 -11.52 20.65
N THR A 399 -9.92 -11.54 21.05
CA THR A 399 -10.42 -12.36 22.13
C THR A 399 -11.07 -13.68 21.70
N GLU A 400 -11.28 -13.91 20.39
CA GLU A 400 -11.90 -15.12 19.85
C GLU A 400 -10.91 -15.97 19.04
N PRO A 401 -10.17 -16.91 19.67
CA PRO A 401 -9.05 -17.62 19.02
C PRO A 401 -9.42 -18.38 17.72
N TYR A 402 -10.60 -18.99 17.69
CA TYR A 402 -11.04 -19.72 16.48
C TYR A 402 -11.19 -18.83 15.26
N PHE A 403 -11.75 -17.67 15.49
CA PHE A 403 -11.97 -16.67 14.44
C PHE A 403 -10.65 -16.07 13.94
N GLN A 404 -9.77 -15.76 14.89
CA GLN A 404 -8.43 -15.26 14.63
C GLN A 404 -7.64 -16.23 13.77
N ASP A 405 -7.60 -17.52 14.17
CA ASP A 405 -6.88 -18.55 13.44
C ASP A 405 -7.40 -18.72 12.01
N ALA A 406 -8.73 -18.71 11.82
CA ALA A 406 -9.33 -18.87 10.52
C ALA A 406 -8.98 -17.71 9.57
N ILE A 407 -9.00 -16.47 10.07
CA ILE A 407 -8.65 -15.27 9.29
C ILE A 407 -7.14 -15.24 9.01
N TRP A 408 -6.34 -15.41 10.07
CA TRP A 408 -4.90 -15.30 9.98
C TRP A 408 -4.26 -16.32 9.05
N LYS A 409 -4.71 -17.56 9.08
CA LYS A 409 -4.24 -18.61 8.15
C LYS A 409 -4.46 -18.26 6.69
N VAL A 410 -5.59 -17.68 6.35
CA VAL A 410 -5.85 -17.24 4.96
C VAL A 410 -4.95 -16.07 4.59
N LYS A 411 -4.81 -15.06 5.46
CA LYS A 411 -3.91 -13.94 5.19
C LYS A 411 -2.45 -14.40 5.04
N GLN A 412 -1.98 -15.28 5.91
CA GLN A 412 -0.65 -15.89 5.78
C GLN A 412 -0.46 -16.59 4.44
N SER A 413 -1.50 -17.31 3.94
CA SER A 413 -1.39 -18.00 2.66
C SER A 413 -1.16 -17.05 1.49
N TYR A 414 -1.64 -15.80 1.53
CA TYR A 414 -1.38 -14.82 0.49
C TYR A 414 0.12 -14.51 0.35
N PHE A 415 0.80 -14.34 1.47
CA PHE A 415 2.24 -14.08 1.49
C PHE A 415 3.06 -15.30 1.03
N HIS A 416 2.64 -16.51 1.41
CA HIS A 416 3.30 -17.73 0.97
C HIS A 416 3.09 -17.98 -0.53
N GLU A 417 1.87 -17.85 -1.02
CA GLU A 417 1.59 -17.96 -2.46
C GLU A 417 2.36 -16.92 -3.28
N ALA A 418 2.45 -15.67 -2.80
CA ALA A 418 3.23 -14.62 -3.45
C ALA A 418 4.72 -15.01 -3.52
N GLU A 419 5.30 -15.51 -2.42
CA GLU A 419 6.70 -15.94 -2.37
C GLU A 419 6.95 -17.16 -3.27
N ASP A 420 6.16 -18.22 -3.13
CA ASP A 420 6.35 -19.46 -3.86
C ASP A 420 6.23 -19.23 -5.37
N ARG A 421 5.17 -18.55 -5.81
CA ARG A 421 4.98 -18.19 -7.23
C ARG A 421 6.09 -17.31 -7.78
N SER A 422 6.57 -16.34 -7.00
CA SER A 422 7.65 -15.46 -7.44
C SER A 422 8.97 -16.20 -7.62
N ILE A 423 9.23 -17.21 -6.77
CA ILE A 423 10.39 -18.10 -6.90
C ILE A 423 10.22 -18.97 -8.15
N ASP A 424 9.07 -19.63 -8.32
CA ASP A 424 8.80 -20.49 -9.47
C ASP A 424 8.93 -19.70 -10.78
N MET A 425 8.34 -18.50 -10.87
CA MET A 425 8.43 -17.64 -12.06
C MET A 425 9.86 -17.21 -12.36
N LEU A 426 10.67 -16.92 -11.34
CA LEU A 426 12.08 -16.57 -11.53
C LEU A 426 12.89 -17.81 -11.98
N ASP A 427 12.69 -18.96 -11.35
CA ASP A 427 13.36 -20.20 -11.71
C ASP A 427 13.01 -20.63 -13.13
N GLU A 428 11.74 -20.55 -13.51
CA GLU A 428 11.28 -20.83 -14.89
C GLU A 428 11.91 -19.88 -15.90
N SER A 429 12.02 -18.58 -15.56
CA SER A 429 12.66 -17.61 -16.43
C SER A 429 14.15 -17.91 -16.69
N LEU A 430 14.81 -18.57 -15.75
CA LEU A 430 16.22 -18.97 -15.81
C LEU A 430 16.44 -20.40 -16.33
N ALA A 431 15.37 -21.19 -16.47
CA ALA A 431 15.48 -22.58 -16.92
C ALA A 431 16.07 -22.65 -18.33
N PRO A 432 17.05 -23.55 -18.60
CA PRO A 432 17.58 -23.71 -19.94
C PRO A 432 16.48 -24.22 -20.90
N ALA A 433 16.46 -23.69 -22.12
CA ALA A 433 15.52 -24.07 -23.17
C ALA A 433 15.71 -25.52 -23.67
N THR A 434 15.82 -26.49 -22.79
CA THR A 434 16.04 -27.91 -23.11
C THR A 434 14.75 -28.65 -23.43
N ASP A 435 13.61 -28.12 -23.07
CA ASP A 435 12.30 -28.74 -23.39
C ASP A 435 11.54 -27.97 -24.45
N LYS A 436 11.82 -28.30 -25.71
CA LYS A 436 11.14 -27.77 -26.88
C LYS A 436 9.65 -28.14 -26.97
N SER A 437 9.13 -28.99 -26.06
CA SER A 437 7.78 -29.50 -26.11
C SER A 437 6.73 -28.56 -25.54
N ASN A 438 7.10 -27.63 -24.64
CA ASN A 438 6.16 -26.78 -23.90
C ASN A 438 6.22 -25.27 -24.21
N GLY A 439 7.04 -24.83 -25.16
CA GLY A 439 7.13 -23.40 -25.53
C GLY A 439 7.77 -22.54 -24.45
N ALA A 440 8.39 -23.12 -23.43
CA ALA A 440 9.16 -22.41 -22.43
C ALA A 440 10.42 -21.79 -23.05
N LEU A 441 10.63 -20.53 -22.79
CA LEU A 441 11.75 -19.76 -23.30
C LEU A 441 12.83 -19.67 -22.21
N GLY A 442 13.67 -20.67 -22.14
CA GLY A 442 14.94 -20.56 -21.42
C GLY A 442 16.08 -20.15 -22.35
N PRO A 443 17.27 -19.79 -21.86
CA PRO A 443 18.45 -19.52 -22.68
C PRO A 443 18.74 -20.70 -23.60
N LYS A 444 18.84 -20.43 -24.90
CA LYS A 444 18.85 -21.43 -25.99
C LYS A 444 19.93 -22.49 -25.91
N GLU A 445 20.97 -22.32 -25.14
CA GLU A 445 22.00 -23.34 -24.80
C GLU A 445 22.74 -22.90 -23.55
N GLY A 446 22.71 -23.68 -22.49
CA GLY A 446 23.72 -23.55 -21.45
C GLY A 446 25.10 -23.80 -22.11
N PRO A 447 26.17 -23.09 -21.70
CA PRO A 447 27.47 -23.27 -22.33
C PRO A 447 27.89 -24.73 -22.28
N ALA A 448 28.25 -25.28 -23.43
CA ALA A 448 28.55 -26.69 -23.70
C ALA A 448 29.58 -27.37 -22.75
N ASN A 449 30.14 -26.65 -21.79
CA ASN A 449 31.15 -27.08 -20.84
C ASN A 449 30.85 -26.77 -19.36
N GLY A 450 29.59 -26.67 -18.96
CA GLY A 450 29.21 -26.45 -17.53
C GLY A 450 29.47 -25.01 -17.05
N GLY A 451 29.24 -24.01 -17.89
CA GLY A 451 29.29 -22.61 -17.53
C GLY A 451 28.03 -22.18 -16.81
N ILE A 452 28.11 -21.07 -16.07
CA ILE A 452 27.02 -20.42 -15.36
C ILE A 452 26.80 -19.08 -16.03
N ALA A 453 25.55 -18.78 -16.38
CA ALA A 453 25.12 -17.47 -16.88
C ALA A 453 24.76 -16.55 -15.71
N VAL A 454 25.29 -15.35 -15.70
CA VAL A 454 24.99 -14.30 -14.71
C VAL A 454 24.27 -13.18 -15.42
N PHE A 455 23.00 -12.98 -15.09
CA PHE A 455 22.14 -11.99 -15.72
C PHE A 455 22.18 -10.66 -14.98
N ASN A 456 22.16 -9.57 -15.73
CA ASN A 456 21.94 -8.23 -15.24
C ASN A 456 20.58 -7.74 -15.74
N THR A 457 19.63 -7.54 -14.83
CA THR A 457 18.28 -7.04 -15.13
C THR A 457 18.17 -5.52 -15.08
N HIS A 458 19.26 -4.81 -14.79
CA HIS A 458 19.29 -3.35 -14.80
C HIS A 458 19.56 -2.78 -16.20
N SER A 459 19.10 -1.55 -16.44
CA SER A 459 19.36 -0.81 -17.69
C SER A 459 20.73 -0.13 -17.77
N TRP A 460 21.66 -0.49 -16.85
CA TRP A 460 23.06 -0.04 -16.82
C TRP A 460 24.01 -1.21 -16.49
N PRO A 461 25.29 -1.14 -16.88
CA PRO A 461 26.26 -2.17 -16.53
C PRO A 461 26.41 -2.32 -15.02
N GLN A 462 26.52 -3.54 -14.53
CA GLN A 462 26.58 -3.84 -13.10
C GLN A 462 27.75 -4.76 -12.78
N SER A 463 28.46 -4.44 -11.69
CA SER A 463 29.45 -5.31 -11.09
C SER A 463 28.98 -5.74 -9.71
N GLY A 464 29.16 -7.01 -9.35
CA GLY A 464 28.68 -7.48 -8.06
C GLY A 464 29.26 -8.82 -7.64
N VAL A 465 28.97 -9.19 -6.40
CA VAL A 465 29.31 -10.50 -5.85
C VAL A 465 28.09 -11.41 -5.98
N ILE A 466 28.25 -12.50 -6.71
CA ILE A 466 27.24 -13.56 -6.77
C ILE A 466 27.61 -14.68 -5.80
N ARG A 467 26.62 -15.47 -5.44
CA ARG A 467 26.77 -16.63 -4.55
C ARG A 467 26.41 -17.90 -5.31
N LEU A 468 27.37 -18.80 -5.46
CA LEU A 468 27.16 -20.12 -6.02
C LEU A 468 26.96 -21.13 -4.89
N THR A 469 25.98 -21.99 -5.04
CA THR A 469 25.75 -23.09 -4.09
C THR A 469 26.94 -24.03 -4.06
N ALA A 470 27.04 -24.84 -3.01
CA ALA A 470 28.10 -25.89 -2.93
C ALA A 470 28.01 -26.87 -4.13
N LYS A 471 26.82 -27.14 -4.66
CA LYS A 471 26.56 -28.01 -5.81
C LYS A 471 27.10 -27.39 -7.11
N GLU A 472 26.85 -26.12 -7.36
CA GLU A 472 27.26 -25.39 -8.56
C GLU A 472 28.81 -25.21 -8.57
N SER A 473 29.43 -25.15 -7.39
CA SER A 473 30.85 -24.93 -7.21
C SER A 473 31.64 -26.17 -6.78
N LEU A 474 31.13 -27.38 -7.02
CA LEU A 474 31.77 -28.66 -6.64
C LEU A 474 33.19 -28.87 -7.26
N ARG A 475 33.45 -28.27 -8.42
CA ARG A 475 34.73 -28.45 -9.14
C ARG A 475 35.90 -27.75 -8.45
N GLY A 476 35.68 -26.73 -7.65
CA GLY A 476 36.76 -26.00 -6.98
C GLY A 476 36.36 -24.58 -6.58
N ASP A 477 37.38 -23.79 -6.23
CA ASP A 477 37.20 -22.41 -5.81
C ASP A 477 37.72 -21.41 -6.86
N LYS A 478 38.26 -21.89 -7.97
CA LYS A 478 38.77 -21.06 -9.07
C LYS A 478 37.68 -20.83 -10.11
N VAL A 479 37.45 -19.57 -10.46
CA VAL A 479 36.43 -19.17 -11.43
C VAL A 479 37.05 -18.40 -12.56
N LEU A 480 36.65 -18.70 -13.79
CA LEU A 480 37.11 -18.04 -15.00
C LEU A 480 35.95 -17.38 -15.72
N ASP A 481 36.17 -16.20 -16.31
CA ASP A 481 35.26 -15.58 -17.23
C ASP A 481 35.25 -16.29 -18.62
N SER A 482 34.41 -15.83 -19.54
CA SER A 482 34.30 -16.36 -20.89
C SER A 482 35.60 -16.26 -21.72
N LYS A 483 36.51 -15.35 -21.34
CA LYS A 483 37.82 -15.13 -21.98
C LYS A 483 38.92 -15.94 -21.29
N GLY A 484 38.62 -16.70 -20.25
CA GLY A 484 39.60 -17.48 -19.48
C GLY A 484 40.35 -16.67 -18.43
N LYS A 485 39.97 -15.42 -18.16
CA LYS A 485 40.56 -14.61 -17.09
C LYS A 485 39.99 -15.06 -15.76
N GLU A 486 40.84 -15.19 -14.76
CA GLU A 486 40.46 -15.55 -13.40
C GLU A 486 39.71 -14.43 -12.72
N LEU A 487 38.59 -14.78 -12.04
CA LEU A 487 37.73 -13.90 -11.22
C LEU A 487 38.06 -14.13 -9.74
N LEU A 488 37.95 -13.05 -8.94
CA LEU A 488 38.11 -13.13 -7.50
C LEU A 488 36.98 -13.96 -6.89
N SER A 489 37.33 -14.99 -6.13
CA SER A 489 36.36 -15.89 -5.49
C SER A 489 36.82 -16.32 -4.10
N GLN A 490 35.85 -16.69 -3.26
CA GLN A 490 36.09 -17.12 -1.88
C GLN A 490 35.06 -18.16 -1.45
N ARG A 491 35.52 -19.33 -0.99
CA ARG A 491 34.65 -20.29 -0.31
C ARG A 491 34.37 -19.78 1.10
N ILE A 492 33.10 -19.70 1.47
CA ILE A 492 32.65 -19.29 2.80
C ILE A 492 32.34 -20.50 3.69
N SER A 493 32.15 -20.26 4.98
CA SER A 493 31.94 -21.29 6.01
C SER A 493 30.70 -22.16 5.79
N THR A 494 29.69 -21.65 5.09
CA THR A 494 28.50 -22.42 4.71
C THR A 494 28.70 -23.40 3.56
N GLY A 495 29.88 -23.36 2.91
CA GLY A 495 30.22 -24.18 1.74
C GLY A 495 29.85 -23.55 0.39
N GLU A 496 29.24 -22.39 0.37
CA GLU A 496 28.95 -21.62 -0.84
C GLU A 496 30.20 -20.89 -1.35
N LEU A 497 30.25 -20.59 -2.65
CA LEU A 497 31.39 -19.87 -3.28
C LEU A 497 30.89 -18.47 -3.68
N LEU A 498 31.49 -17.45 -3.08
CA LEU A 498 31.34 -16.07 -3.52
C LEU A 498 32.22 -15.82 -4.74
N VAL A 499 31.72 -15.10 -5.74
CA VAL A 499 32.44 -14.73 -6.96
C VAL A 499 32.16 -13.28 -7.31
N TYR A 500 33.19 -12.46 -7.44
CA TYR A 500 33.02 -11.10 -7.97
C TYR A 500 32.99 -11.14 -9.50
N VAL A 501 31.88 -10.72 -10.08
CA VAL A 501 31.65 -10.64 -11.53
C VAL A 501 31.61 -9.17 -11.94
N PRO A 502 32.62 -8.69 -12.66
CA PRO A 502 32.71 -7.31 -13.11
C PRO A 502 31.91 -7.08 -14.38
N ASP A 503 31.40 -5.86 -14.54
CA ASP A 503 30.91 -5.26 -15.79
C ASP A 503 29.94 -6.13 -16.61
N VAL A 504 28.95 -6.74 -15.95
CA VAL A 504 27.86 -7.42 -16.66
C VAL A 504 27.06 -6.34 -17.39
N PRO A 505 26.97 -6.40 -18.75
CA PRO A 505 26.30 -5.33 -19.50
C PRO A 505 24.82 -5.18 -19.14
N ALA A 506 24.25 -4.01 -19.46
CA ALA A 506 22.85 -3.70 -19.21
C ALA A 506 21.92 -4.66 -19.97
N LEU A 507 20.94 -5.26 -19.28
CA LEU A 507 19.96 -6.19 -19.86
C LEU A 507 20.59 -7.33 -20.67
N GLU A 508 21.75 -7.81 -20.21
CA GLU A 508 22.50 -8.91 -20.84
C GLU A 508 22.99 -9.92 -19.77
N SER A 509 23.69 -10.92 -20.23
CA SER A 509 24.35 -11.91 -19.37
C SER A 509 25.84 -12.02 -19.62
N SER A 510 26.58 -12.38 -18.58
CA SER A 510 27.97 -12.80 -18.64
C SER A 510 28.11 -14.27 -18.27
N HIS A 511 29.06 -14.97 -18.88
CA HIS A 511 29.29 -16.39 -18.60
C HIS A 511 30.56 -16.60 -17.80
N ILE A 512 30.43 -17.41 -16.76
CA ILE A 512 31.57 -17.81 -15.91
C ILE A 512 31.66 -19.33 -15.84
N ARG A 513 32.80 -19.85 -15.40
CA ARG A 513 33.05 -21.28 -15.29
C ARG A 513 33.88 -21.60 -14.04
N VAL A 514 33.36 -22.49 -13.21
CA VAL A 514 34.10 -23.05 -12.06
C VAL A 514 35.04 -24.16 -12.56
N VAL A 515 36.34 -24.08 -12.19
CA VAL A 515 37.35 -25.04 -12.54
C VAL A 515 38.08 -25.57 -11.31
N GLU A 516 38.86 -26.64 -11.46
CA GLU A 516 39.69 -27.19 -10.38
C GLU A 516 40.73 -26.15 -9.90
N GLY A 517 40.96 -26.16 -8.59
CA GLY A 517 41.96 -25.33 -7.95
C GLY A 517 41.38 -24.27 -7.02
N LYS A 518 42.27 -23.50 -6.43
CA LYS A 518 41.92 -22.36 -5.57
C LYS A 518 42.08 -21.05 -6.32
N CYS A 519 41.38 -20.04 -5.87
CA CYS A 519 41.58 -18.67 -6.37
C CYS A 519 42.99 -18.20 -6.05
N SER A 520 43.69 -17.69 -7.07
CA SER A 520 45.04 -17.16 -6.95
C SER A 520 45.10 -15.64 -6.77
N LEU A 521 43.95 -14.98 -6.93
CA LEU A 521 43.88 -13.53 -6.84
C LEU A 521 43.85 -13.06 -5.39
N LEU A 522 44.57 -11.95 -5.15
CA LEU A 522 44.56 -11.27 -3.87
C LEU A 522 43.42 -10.23 -3.86
N GLY A 523 42.54 -10.33 -2.88
CA GLY A 523 41.49 -9.34 -2.67
C GLY A 523 41.88 -8.25 -1.68
N SER A 524 40.98 -7.31 -1.48
CA SER A 524 41.22 -6.13 -0.64
C SER A 524 40.69 -6.26 0.78
N CYS A 525 39.88 -7.30 1.06
CA CYS A 525 39.21 -7.45 2.36
C CYS A 525 40.17 -7.90 3.46
N LYS A 526 40.08 -7.28 4.65
CA LYS A 526 40.89 -7.58 5.84
C LYS A 526 40.14 -7.33 7.13
N ILE A 527 40.49 -8.08 8.17
CA ILE A 527 40.01 -7.83 9.55
C ILE A 527 41.24 -7.50 10.42
N GLU A 528 41.17 -6.39 11.14
CA GLU A 528 42.17 -5.97 12.12
C GLU A 528 41.47 -5.74 13.48
N GLY A 529 41.51 -6.74 14.35
CA GLY A 529 40.75 -6.73 15.60
C GLY A 529 39.24 -6.78 15.35
N THR A 530 38.51 -5.67 15.56
CA THR A 530 37.11 -5.50 15.20
C THR A 530 36.86 -4.42 14.13
N THR A 531 37.92 -4.16 13.34
CA THR A 531 37.86 -3.28 12.18
C THR A 531 37.89 -4.10 10.90
N LEU A 532 36.85 -4.01 10.09
CA LEU A 532 36.78 -4.55 8.75
C LEU A 532 37.22 -3.49 7.76
N LYS A 533 37.98 -3.90 6.74
CA LYS A 533 38.47 -3.02 5.66
C LYS A 533 38.31 -3.69 4.31
N ASN A 534 38.01 -2.90 3.31
CA ASN A 534 38.17 -3.25 1.89
C ASN A 534 38.85 -2.08 1.16
N ASP A 535 38.87 -2.08 -0.16
CA ASP A 535 39.42 -0.99 -0.98
C ASP A 535 38.63 0.33 -0.94
N CYS A 536 37.38 0.31 -0.47
CA CYS A 536 36.52 1.48 -0.41
C CYS A 536 36.34 2.05 1.00
N LEU A 537 36.20 1.17 2.01
CA LEU A 537 35.71 1.50 3.35
C LEU A 537 36.53 0.86 4.47
N ALA A 538 36.48 1.50 5.66
CA ALA A 538 36.84 0.93 6.93
C ALA A 538 35.70 1.06 7.93
N VAL A 539 35.32 -0.04 8.58
CA VAL A 539 34.20 -0.11 9.54
C VAL A 539 34.70 -0.67 10.86
N HIS A 540 34.46 0.04 11.95
CA HIS A 540 34.82 -0.42 13.30
C HIS A 540 33.60 -0.76 14.13
N VAL A 541 33.60 -1.98 14.68
CA VAL A 541 32.55 -2.47 15.61
C VAL A 541 33.11 -2.46 17.03
N ASP A 542 32.41 -1.79 17.93
CA ASP A 542 32.79 -1.74 19.35
C ASP A 542 32.53 -3.10 20.03
N ARG A 543 33.48 -3.61 20.78
CA ARG A 543 33.38 -4.94 21.43
C ARG A 543 32.42 -4.98 22.61
N ILE A 544 32.14 -3.84 23.23
CA ILE A 544 31.30 -3.75 24.44
C ILE A 544 29.85 -3.64 24.03
N THR A 545 29.55 -2.76 23.09
CA THR A 545 28.18 -2.47 22.65
C THR A 545 27.74 -3.28 21.44
N GLY A 546 28.70 -3.82 20.66
CA GLY A 546 28.43 -4.48 19.39
C GLY A 546 27.95 -3.54 18.28
N ASN A 547 27.97 -2.23 18.51
CA ASN A 547 27.52 -1.22 17.57
C ASN A 547 28.63 -0.82 16.59
N ILE A 548 28.26 -0.35 15.41
CA ILE A 548 29.17 0.31 14.50
C ILE A 548 29.43 1.71 15.04
N VAL A 549 30.68 2.02 15.38
CA VAL A 549 31.09 3.33 15.95
C VAL A 549 31.94 4.14 15.00
N SER A 550 32.40 3.52 13.92
CA SER A 550 33.12 4.25 12.87
C SER A 550 32.85 3.66 11.49
N LEU A 551 32.60 4.53 10.54
CA LEU A 551 32.53 4.25 9.11
C LEU A 551 33.33 5.33 8.37
N LEU A 552 34.43 4.94 7.77
CA LEU A 552 35.36 5.81 7.05
C LEU A 552 35.40 5.40 5.58
N LYS A 553 35.42 6.35 4.67
CA LYS A 553 35.80 6.15 3.29
C LYS A 553 37.33 6.14 3.20
N ASN A 554 37.90 5.23 2.43
CA ASN A 554 39.36 5.18 2.28
C ASN A 554 39.93 6.52 1.78
N GLY A 555 41.01 6.95 2.43
CA GLY A 555 41.63 8.24 2.18
C GLY A 555 40.95 9.43 2.86
N SER A 556 39.87 9.21 3.63
CA SER A 556 39.19 10.22 4.42
C SER A 556 39.36 9.97 5.91
N THR A 557 39.37 11.05 6.71
CA THR A 557 39.30 11.01 8.18
C THR A 557 37.90 11.30 8.69
N TYR A 558 36.95 11.58 7.81
CA TYR A 558 35.59 11.89 8.20
C TYR A 558 34.85 10.62 8.64
N ASN A 559 34.39 10.60 9.89
CA ASN A 559 33.56 9.51 10.41
C ASN A 559 32.10 9.80 10.15
N TYR A 560 31.44 8.95 9.36
CA TYR A 560 30.02 9.05 9.05
C TYR A 560 29.08 8.65 10.20
N ILE A 561 29.63 8.02 11.27
CA ILE A 561 28.85 7.58 12.43
C ILE A 561 29.00 8.61 13.55
N GLY A 562 27.89 9.02 14.14
CA GLY A 562 27.82 9.87 15.33
C GLY A 562 27.82 9.03 16.61
N GLU A 563 26.69 8.88 17.28
CA GLU A 563 26.57 8.16 18.55
C GLU A 563 26.55 6.64 18.42
N GLY A 564 26.47 6.12 17.19
CA GLY A 564 26.48 4.69 16.88
C GLY A 564 25.50 4.33 15.76
N ALA A 565 25.74 3.19 15.14
CA ALA A 565 24.85 2.63 14.13
C ALA A 565 24.61 1.14 14.37
N ASN A 566 23.49 0.63 13.92
CA ASN A 566 22.96 -0.69 14.20
C ASN A 566 22.79 -0.94 15.72
N THR A 567 22.34 0.09 16.43
CA THR A 567 22.07 0.02 17.88
C THR A 567 20.70 -0.61 18.11
N PHE A 568 20.69 -1.69 18.92
CA PHE A 568 19.43 -2.36 19.24
C PHE A 568 18.69 -1.63 20.36
N SER A 569 17.37 -1.48 20.23
CA SER A 569 16.48 -1.10 21.33
C SER A 569 15.16 -1.86 21.27
N TRP A 570 14.64 -2.17 22.44
CA TRP A 570 13.34 -2.77 22.67
C TRP A 570 12.50 -1.84 23.53
N LEU A 571 11.29 -1.51 23.07
CA LEU A 571 10.33 -0.66 23.75
C LEU A 571 9.16 -1.51 24.25
N PRO A 572 8.95 -1.63 25.57
CA PRO A 572 7.83 -2.37 26.12
C PRO A 572 6.57 -1.49 26.22
N GLY A 573 5.51 -1.88 25.53
CA GLY A 573 4.19 -1.26 25.67
C GLY A 573 4.18 0.25 25.38
N ASN A 574 3.66 1.02 26.32
CA ASN A 574 3.57 2.48 26.21
C ASN A 574 4.67 3.19 27.05
N VAL A 575 5.79 2.55 27.28
CA VAL A 575 6.88 3.11 28.10
C VAL A 575 7.93 3.73 27.18
N ASP A 576 8.21 5.01 27.37
CA ASP A 576 9.17 5.79 26.58
C ASP A 576 10.64 5.51 26.93
N GLU A 577 10.93 4.40 27.62
CA GLU A 577 12.29 4.02 27.98
C GLU A 577 12.75 2.80 27.17
N PRO A 578 13.50 3.01 26.07
CA PRO A 578 14.06 1.92 25.30
C PRO A 578 15.09 1.14 26.13
N LYS A 579 15.05 -0.20 26.03
CA LYS A 579 16.01 -1.09 26.65
C LYS A 579 16.97 -1.62 25.60
N GLY A 580 18.25 -1.42 25.81
CA GLY A 580 19.32 -1.96 24.97
C GLY A 580 19.54 -3.46 25.17
N ASP A 581 20.48 -3.98 24.43
CA ASP A 581 20.98 -5.35 24.54
C ASP A 581 22.26 -5.44 25.38
N THR A 582 22.64 -6.68 25.69
CA THR A 582 23.92 -7.01 26.33
C THR A 582 24.69 -7.95 25.43
N VAL A 583 25.86 -7.51 24.97
CA VAL A 583 26.74 -8.32 24.11
C VAL A 583 27.27 -9.55 24.87
N VAL A 584 27.14 -10.69 24.24
CA VAL A 584 27.68 -11.98 24.72
C VAL A 584 29.03 -12.28 24.04
N SER A 585 29.10 -12.02 22.74
CA SER A 585 30.33 -12.26 21.97
C SER A 585 30.41 -11.38 20.73
N VAL A 586 31.63 -11.03 20.35
CA VAL A 586 31.99 -10.49 19.03
C VAL A 586 33.02 -11.42 18.43
N ALA A 587 32.73 -12.04 17.32
CA ALA A 587 33.57 -13.05 16.68
C ALA A 587 33.70 -12.80 15.16
N VAL A 588 34.76 -13.31 14.57
CA VAL A 588 34.89 -13.34 13.12
C VAL A 588 33.91 -14.37 12.55
N GLY A 589 33.06 -13.96 11.62
CA GLY A 589 32.15 -14.85 10.87
C GLY A 589 32.83 -15.40 9.63
N GLU A 590 33.31 -14.50 8.77
CA GLU A 590 34.02 -14.85 7.56
C GLU A 590 35.32 -14.05 7.47
N GLU A 591 36.39 -14.70 6.97
CA GLU A 591 37.67 -14.03 6.72
C GLU A 591 38.29 -14.54 5.40
N GLY A 592 38.41 -13.64 4.43
CA GLY A 592 38.99 -13.98 3.15
C GLY A 592 39.15 -12.77 2.23
N PRO A 593 39.74 -13.01 1.04
CA PRO A 593 40.13 -11.92 0.15
C PRO A 593 38.93 -11.16 -0.47
N LEU A 594 37.78 -11.82 -0.64
CA LEU A 594 36.57 -11.23 -1.26
C LEU A 594 35.59 -10.69 -0.24
N ALA A 595 35.44 -11.33 0.92
CA ALA A 595 34.50 -10.93 1.95
C ALA A 595 35.08 -11.15 3.35
N VAL A 596 34.77 -10.22 4.25
CA VAL A 596 35.04 -10.29 5.69
C VAL A 596 33.80 -9.95 6.47
N GLU A 597 33.58 -10.65 7.59
CA GLU A 597 32.40 -10.49 8.43
C GLU A 597 32.73 -10.57 9.92
N LEU A 598 32.09 -9.69 10.71
CA LEU A 598 32.03 -9.79 12.16
C LEU A 598 30.59 -10.12 12.57
N CYS A 599 30.46 -11.08 13.50
CA CYS A 599 29.19 -11.48 14.10
C CYS A 599 29.15 -11.08 15.56
N VAL A 600 28.08 -10.38 15.95
CA VAL A 600 27.77 -9.98 17.33
C VAL A 600 26.59 -10.80 17.80
N THR A 601 26.73 -11.49 18.93
CA THR A 601 25.63 -12.18 19.60
C THR A 601 25.31 -11.43 20.89
N SER A 602 24.02 -11.14 21.10
CA SER A 602 23.53 -10.39 22.25
C SER A 602 22.30 -11.04 22.85
N LYS A 603 21.98 -10.64 24.11
CA LYS A 603 20.73 -10.93 24.82
C LYS A 603 20.02 -9.61 25.11
N ALA A 604 18.69 -9.61 25.04
CA ALA A 604 17.87 -8.47 25.42
C ALA A 604 16.57 -8.94 26.05
N THR A 605 15.95 -8.06 26.81
CA THR A 605 14.57 -8.25 27.28
C THR A 605 13.66 -8.39 26.06
N GLY A 606 12.65 -9.28 26.10
CA GLY A 606 11.75 -9.51 24.96
C GLY A 606 12.32 -10.42 23.85
N CYS A 607 13.60 -10.81 23.94
CA CYS A 607 14.26 -11.65 22.94
C CYS A 607 15.00 -12.82 23.59
N ARG A 608 15.02 -13.99 22.93
CA ARG A 608 15.90 -15.11 23.31
C ARG A 608 17.33 -14.87 22.89
N ARG A 609 17.49 -14.34 21.68
CA ARG A 609 18.78 -14.10 21.06
C ARG A 609 18.68 -13.00 20.02
N ILE A 610 19.72 -12.20 19.91
CA ILE A 610 19.98 -11.26 18.83
C ILE A 610 21.30 -11.61 18.19
N SER A 611 21.32 -11.75 16.87
CA SER A 611 22.53 -11.92 16.09
C SER A 611 22.62 -10.80 15.06
N ARG A 612 23.67 -9.99 15.15
CA ARG A 612 23.97 -8.91 14.20
C ARG A 612 25.23 -9.27 13.45
N SER A 613 25.24 -9.11 12.14
CA SER A 613 26.48 -9.24 11.36
C SER A 613 26.77 -7.98 10.57
N VAL A 614 28.04 -7.70 10.41
CA VAL A 614 28.58 -6.59 9.62
C VAL A 614 29.57 -7.17 8.65
N ARG A 615 29.34 -6.98 7.33
CA ARG A 615 30.15 -7.56 6.27
C ARG A 615 30.65 -6.48 5.31
N LEU A 616 31.90 -6.62 4.85
CA LEU A 616 32.41 -5.89 3.70
C LEU A 616 32.85 -6.87 2.60
N GLN A 617 32.67 -6.44 1.36
CA GLN A 617 33.09 -7.18 0.17
C GLN A 617 34.04 -6.34 -0.67
N ALA A 618 34.99 -6.98 -1.33
CA ALA A 618 35.97 -6.32 -2.19
C ALA A 618 35.26 -5.61 -3.36
N GLY A 619 35.73 -4.40 -3.68
CA GLY A 619 35.17 -3.59 -4.76
C GLY A 619 33.82 -2.96 -4.46
N GLN A 620 33.24 -3.15 -3.27
CA GLN A 620 31.91 -2.62 -2.93
C GLN A 620 31.99 -1.42 -1.97
N PRO A 621 31.35 -0.29 -2.31
CA PRO A 621 31.37 0.92 -1.47
C PRO A 621 30.24 0.94 -0.43
N TRP A 622 29.77 -0.21 0.04
CA TRP A 622 28.72 -0.32 1.06
C TRP A 622 29.06 -1.35 2.15
N VAL A 623 28.36 -1.24 3.25
CA VAL A 623 28.39 -2.17 4.39
C VAL A 623 27.11 -3.01 4.35
N GLU A 624 27.25 -4.32 4.32
CA GLU A 624 26.13 -5.25 4.51
C GLU A 624 25.89 -5.45 6.01
N ILE A 625 24.65 -5.28 6.44
CA ILE A 625 24.24 -5.47 7.82
C ILE A 625 23.09 -6.48 7.84
N SER A 626 23.20 -7.50 8.68
CA SER A 626 22.13 -8.46 8.92
C SER A 626 21.80 -8.53 10.40
N ASN A 627 20.52 -8.43 10.73
CA ASN A 627 20.00 -8.52 12.09
C ASN A 627 18.97 -9.64 12.19
N VAL A 628 19.27 -10.65 13.00
CA VAL A 628 18.36 -11.77 13.27
C VAL A 628 17.93 -11.71 14.72
N VAL A 629 16.63 -11.55 14.93
CA VAL A 629 16.03 -11.45 16.27
C VAL A 629 15.14 -12.65 16.52
N ASP A 630 15.51 -13.48 17.50
CA ASP A 630 14.62 -14.51 18.06
C ASP A 630 13.78 -13.88 19.16
N LYS A 631 12.66 -13.26 18.74
CA LYS A 631 11.73 -12.53 19.61
C LYS A 631 10.90 -13.50 20.45
N LEU A 632 10.65 -13.16 21.69
CA LEU A 632 9.65 -13.85 22.52
C LEU A 632 8.25 -13.52 22.02
N PRO A 633 7.32 -14.50 21.99
CA PRO A 633 5.92 -14.23 21.73
C PRO A 633 5.32 -13.48 22.93
N LEU A 634 4.98 -12.21 22.73
CA LEU A 634 4.33 -11.36 23.72
C LEU A 634 2.96 -10.95 23.18
N VAL A 635 1.97 -10.86 24.07
CA VAL A 635 0.63 -10.36 23.75
C VAL A 635 0.57 -8.85 23.87
N GLU A 636 1.38 -8.29 24.79
CA GLU A 636 1.50 -6.86 25.01
C GLU A 636 2.19 -6.19 23.84
N LYS A 637 1.82 -4.94 23.58
CA LYS A 637 2.48 -4.12 22.56
C LYS A 637 3.96 -3.97 22.88
N ASP A 638 4.80 -4.16 21.90
CA ASP A 638 6.23 -3.89 21.99
C ASP A 638 6.79 -3.48 20.63
N GLY A 639 7.93 -2.79 20.63
CA GLY A 639 8.65 -2.36 19.45
C GLY A 639 10.11 -2.82 19.48
N ILE A 640 10.65 -3.16 18.31
CA ILE A 640 12.08 -3.46 18.12
C ILE A 640 12.63 -2.49 17.08
N HIS A 641 13.72 -1.81 17.44
CA HIS A 641 14.39 -0.85 16.59
C HIS A 641 15.87 -1.15 16.45
N PHE A 642 16.43 -0.80 15.30
CA PHE A 642 17.86 -0.69 15.06
C PHE A 642 18.18 0.74 14.65
N GLY A 643 18.86 1.47 15.54
CA GLY A 643 19.17 2.88 15.37
C GLY A 643 20.43 3.12 14.53
N PHE A 644 20.42 4.19 13.74
CA PHE A 644 21.54 4.63 12.90
C PHE A 644 21.72 6.15 13.10
N ALA A 645 22.67 6.54 13.93
CA ALA A 645 23.00 7.94 14.14
C ALA A 645 24.13 8.36 13.19
N PHE A 646 23.78 9.04 12.09
CA PHE A 646 24.75 9.54 11.13
C PHE A 646 25.29 10.92 11.55
N ASN A 647 26.58 11.12 11.42
CA ASN A 647 27.26 12.39 11.66
C ASN A 647 27.19 13.29 10.41
N LEU A 648 25.99 13.78 10.12
CA LEU A 648 25.69 14.59 8.92
C LEU A 648 24.94 15.86 9.34
N PRO A 649 25.62 16.89 9.88
CA PRO A 649 24.98 18.13 10.30
C PRO A 649 24.32 18.82 9.11
N ASP A 650 23.21 19.50 9.36
CA ASP A 650 22.42 20.25 8.35
C ASP A 650 22.00 19.40 7.14
N SER A 651 21.85 18.08 7.34
CA SER A 651 21.45 17.16 6.29
C SER A 651 19.95 17.24 5.98
N LYS A 652 19.61 16.85 4.77
CA LYS A 652 18.26 16.56 4.32
C LYS A 652 18.07 15.06 4.29
N THR A 653 16.87 14.61 4.65
CA THR A 653 16.49 13.20 4.50
C THR A 653 15.51 13.06 3.35
N ARG A 654 15.87 12.26 2.36
CA ARG A 654 15.02 11.90 1.24
C ARG A 654 14.71 10.42 1.29
N VAL A 655 13.49 10.07 0.95
CA VAL A 655 13.02 8.69 0.97
C VAL A 655 12.44 8.30 -0.38
N ASP A 656 12.77 7.08 -0.79
CA ASP A 656 12.21 6.41 -1.95
C ASP A 656 10.77 5.97 -1.62
N ILE A 657 9.81 6.64 -2.24
CA ILE A 657 8.38 6.28 -2.20
C ILE A 657 7.97 5.68 -3.55
N PRO A 658 6.87 4.94 -3.64
CA PRO A 658 6.38 4.46 -4.93
C PRO A 658 6.35 5.58 -5.97
N TRP A 659 7.04 5.38 -7.11
CA TRP A 659 7.13 6.33 -8.24
C TRP A 659 7.57 7.75 -7.86
N GLY A 660 8.34 7.91 -6.79
CA GLY A 660 8.78 9.24 -6.40
C GLY A 660 9.85 9.27 -5.32
N VAL A 661 10.27 10.47 -5.01
CA VAL A 661 11.18 10.77 -3.90
C VAL A 661 10.57 11.89 -3.07
N MET A 662 10.53 11.71 -1.76
CA MET A 662 9.98 12.67 -0.82
C MET A 662 11.09 13.20 0.11
N GLU A 663 11.23 14.50 0.27
CA GLU A 663 12.02 15.11 1.32
C GLU A 663 11.18 15.14 2.61
N VAL A 664 11.63 14.41 3.63
CA VAL A 664 10.88 14.25 4.90
C VAL A 664 10.63 15.61 5.55
N GLU A 665 9.43 15.78 6.10
CA GLU A 665 8.90 16.99 6.73
C GLU A 665 8.64 18.19 5.78
N LYS A 666 9.20 18.18 4.58
CA LYS A 666 9.01 19.27 3.62
C LYS A 666 7.90 18.94 2.62
N ASP A 667 7.96 17.76 2.03
CA ASP A 667 7.05 17.36 0.96
C ASP A 667 5.81 16.61 1.47
N GLN A 668 5.55 16.64 2.77
CA GLN A 668 4.42 15.98 3.42
C GLN A 668 3.30 16.99 3.73
N TRP A 669 2.04 16.54 3.56
CA TRP A 669 0.91 17.31 4.07
C TRP A 669 0.97 17.44 5.60
N ALA A 670 0.44 18.55 6.12
CA ALA A 670 0.50 18.84 7.55
C ALA A 670 -0.23 17.79 8.42
N GLN A 671 -1.23 17.12 7.87
CA GLN A 671 -1.99 16.04 8.49
C GLN A 671 -1.46 14.64 8.18
N GLY A 672 -0.43 14.52 7.33
CA GLY A 672 0.24 13.26 7.06
C GLY A 672 1.00 12.75 8.29
N ASN A 673 1.23 11.43 8.33
CA ASN A 673 2.03 10.81 9.37
C ASN A 673 3.47 11.34 9.34
N ARG A 674 4.02 11.62 10.52
CA ARG A 674 5.41 12.10 10.68
C ARG A 674 6.21 11.27 11.69
N ASN A 675 5.61 10.22 12.23
CA ASN A 675 6.23 9.37 13.23
C ASN A 675 6.83 8.12 12.59
N TRP A 676 5.99 7.36 11.86
CA TRP A 676 6.35 6.16 11.15
C TRP A 676 6.27 6.42 9.65
N LEU A 677 7.34 6.14 8.95
CA LEU A 677 7.42 6.36 7.51
C LEU A 677 7.75 5.04 6.84
N ALA A 678 7.20 4.83 5.65
CA ALA A 678 7.55 3.70 4.81
C ALA A 678 8.46 4.13 3.67
N MET A 679 9.40 3.27 3.31
CA MET A 679 10.25 3.43 2.12
C MET A 679 10.13 2.22 1.22
N GLN A 680 10.33 2.42 -0.05
CA GLN A 680 10.47 1.32 -0.99
C GLN A 680 11.78 0.58 -0.79
N ARG A 681 12.88 1.19 -1.13
CA ARG A 681 14.21 0.55 -1.14
C ARG A 681 15.24 1.30 -0.33
N TRP A 682 15.18 2.64 -0.32
CA TRP A 682 16.24 3.45 0.27
C TRP A 682 15.75 4.74 0.92
N LEU A 683 16.55 5.22 1.84
CA LEU A 683 16.54 6.60 2.29
C LEU A 683 17.96 7.18 2.20
N ASP A 684 18.05 8.45 1.88
CA ASP A 684 19.29 9.20 1.78
C ASP A 684 19.34 10.32 2.83
N VAL A 685 20.40 10.35 3.60
CA VAL A 685 20.71 11.44 4.53
C VAL A 685 21.96 12.13 4.01
N SER A 686 21.82 13.35 3.51
CA SER A 686 22.93 14.04 2.87
C SER A 686 22.88 15.56 3.04
N ASN A 687 24.05 16.17 3.04
CA ASN A 687 24.28 17.60 2.91
C ASN A 687 25.10 17.89 1.65
N ASP A 688 25.55 19.13 1.45
CA ASP A 688 26.28 19.54 0.24
C ASP A 688 27.63 18.83 0.04
N THR A 689 28.17 18.17 1.05
CA THR A 689 29.53 17.59 1.04
C THR A 689 29.58 16.09 1.31
N HIS A 690 28.66 15.57 2.10
CA HIS A 690 28.67 14.18 2.56
C HIS A 690 27.25 13.60 2.52
N GLY A 691 27.14 12.29 2.33
CA GLY A 691 25.88 11.58 2.36
C GLY A 691 26.04 10.10 2.69
N VAL A 692 24.99 9.54 3.25
CA VAL A 692 24.81 8.11 3.48
C VAL A 692 23.48 7.70 2.95
N THR A 693 23.46 6.71 2.06
CA THR A 693 22.22 6.05 1.63
C THR A 693 22.07 4.76 2.42
N TRP A 694 20.93 4.61 3.07
CA TRP A 694 20.55 3.40 3.81
C TRP A 694 19.49 2.65 3.04
N CYS A 695 19.73 1.36 2.77
CA CYS A 695 18.82 0.49 2.04
C CYS A 695 18.33 -0.63 2.95
N SER A 696 17.02 -0.87 2.99
CA SER A 696 16.44 -2.00 3.69
C SER A 696 15.75 -2.95 2.72
N LEU A 697 16.17 -4.21 2.75
CA LEU A 697 15.57 -5.25 1.92
C LEU A 697 14.26 -5.77 2.55
N ASP A 698 14.26 -5.98 3.86
CA ASP A 698 13.19 -6.70 4.56
C ASP A 698 12.18 -5.75 5.24
N VAL A 699 12.64 -4.66 5.84
CA VAL A 699 11.82 -3.77 6.67
C VAL A 699 11.55 -2.46 5.95
N PRO A 700 10.28 -2.14 5.61
CA PRO A 700 9.95 -0.88 4.97
C PRO A 700 9.86 0.30 5.93
N LEU A 701 9.70 0.04 7.24
CA LEU A 701 9.38 1.07 8.23
C LEU A 701 10.63 1.69 8.83
N PHE A 702 10.60 3.00 8.99
CA PHE A 702 11.59 3.74 9.76
C PHE A 702 10.97 4.90 10.54
N GLU A 703 11.59 5.29 11.61
CA GLU A 703 11.32 6.52 12.37
C GLU A 703 12.40 7.54 12.08
N TYR A 704 12.03 8.81 12.04
CA TYR A 704 12.94 9.91 11.72
C TYR A 704 13.16 10.81 12.94
N GLY A 705 14.44 11.05 13.27
CA GLY A 705 14.85 11.90 14.40
C GLY A 705 14.72 11.18 15.75
N ASN A 706 14.77 11.96 16.85
CA ASN A 706 14.65 11.44 18.22
C ASN A 706 13.18 11.18 18.62
N ARG A 707 12.42 10.57 17.75
CA ARG A 707 10.98 10.34 17.96
C ARG A 707 10.65 8.96 18.54
N THR A 708 11.63 8.25 19.03
CA THR A 708 11.46 7.02 19.82
C THR A 708 10.92 7.33 21.22
N ALA A 709 9.92 8.19 21.28
CA ALA A 709 9.23 8.48 22.55
C ALA A 709 7.73 8.27 22.37
#